data_e0a2df55352b4b823dc42f8b0ccfa6d0
#
_entry.id   e0a2df55352b4b823dc42f8b0ccfa6d0
#
_cell.length_a   1.000
_cell.length_b   1.000
_cell.length_c   1.000
_cell.angle_alpha   90.00
_cell.angle_beta   90.00
_cell.angle_gamma   90.00
#
_symmetry.space_group_name_H-M   'P 1'
#
loop_
_entity.id
_entity.type
_entity.pdbx_description
1 polymer ?
#
loop_
_entity_poly.entity_id
_entity_poly.type
_entity_poly.pdbx_seq_one_letter_code
_entity_poly.pdbx_strand_id
1 'polypeptide(L)'
;MTYDFKSIEPKWQKIWDEKKAFSAVDGSEKKKFYGLIEFPYPSGAGMHVGHIKAYSGLEVISRKRRMEGYNVLFPIGFDAFGLPTENYAIKTGIHPRKVTDMNIAKFTSQLRRVGFSFDWDRVVDTTDEDYYKWTQWIFLKMFENGLVFRDTALVNYCPSCKVVLSNEDSQGGKCDICHSDIIQKSKDVWYLRITKYADRLLSGLDEVDYLPNIKQQQINWIGKSTGAFVNFTLTGIDEKLRIYTTRPDTLFGVTFMVMAPEHPIIEKYKDRIKNIDAVEAYKAECAKKTEFERTQLVKDKTGVRLDGICAVNPVNGKEIPIYIADYVMMGYGTGAIMAVPAHDQRDYDFAKTFGIDIIEVIKGGDITKEAYTEDGEMVNSGFLDGMTNKKDSIAKMLEYLEEKGIGEAGVQYKMKDWAFNRQRYWGEPIPIVHCPHCGMVPVPYDELPLRLPDMQNFEPGQNGESPLAKVETFVNCKCPKCGGDAKRETDTMPQWAGSSWYFLRYIDPHNENALADPEKLKYWMPVDWYNGGMEHVTRHMIYSRFWHKFLYDIGVVPCDEPYAKRTAQGLILGPDGEKMSKSKGNVVDPNDVVDEYGADVLRTYVLFMGDYTSAAPWSESSVRGCKRFIERVWGMLFMTKGKGSTEKLESAFHKTVKKVSSDIEQMKFNTAIAAMMSLTNDIYENGSLTTDELGIFVRLLCPFAPHICEELWERLGGKGLCSLASWPVYDESKTKDDTVTIAVQICGKLRDTVQAPADSDQATVESLAKASEKIAKAIEGKQIVKEIYVKNKIFNIVVK
;
A
#
# COMPACT_ATOMS: atom_id res chain seq x y z
N MET A 1 -32.55 6.65 31.53
CA MET A 1 -32.43 7.67 30.44
C MET A 1 -31.62 7.07 29.30
N THR A 2 -32.12 7.17 28.09
CA THR A 2 -31.47 6.61 26.89
C THR A 2 -30.38 7.58 26.45
N TYR A 3 -29.28 7.06 25.85
CA TYR A 3 -28.25 7.88 25.20
C TYR A 3 -28.85 8.56 23.97
N ASP A 4 -28.94 9.89 24.01
CA ASP A 4 -29.50 10.71 22.91
C ASP A 4 -28.35 11.19 22.02
N PHE A 5 -27.83 10.30 21.15
CA PHE A 5 -26.74 10.63 20.23
C PHE A 5 -27.13 11.74 19.25
N LYS A 6 -28.42 11.87 18.89
CA LYS A 6 -28.88 12.90 17.93
C LYS A 6 -28.68 14.33 18.41
N SER A 7 -28.73 14.54 19.72
CA SER A 7 -28.43 15.85 20.31
C SER A 7 -26.97 16.00 20.77
N ILE A 8 -26.38 14.93 21.28
CA ILE A 8 -25.05 14.93 21.90
C ILE A 8 -23.93 15.02 20.84
N GLU A 9 -23.99 14.23 19.78
CA GLU A 9 -22.93 14.22 18.77
C GLU A 9 -22.76 15.57 18.07
N PRO A 10 -23.80 16.23 17.55
CA PRO A 10 -23.66 17.57 16.97
C PRO A 10 -23.19 18.65 17.96
N LYS A 11 -23.61 18.55 19.25
CA LYS A 11 -23.12 19.44 20.30
C LYS A 11 -21.60 19.42 20.39
N TRP A 12 -21.00 18.21 20.48
CA TRP A 12 -19.57 18.05 20.66
C TRP A 12 -18.78 18.36 19.40
N GLN A 13 -19.27 18.01 18.23
CA GLN A 13 -18.65 18.39 16.95
C GLN A 13 -18.52 19.91 16.83
N LYS A 14 -19.59 20.64 17.17
CA LYS A 14 -19.57 22.11 17.19
C LYS A 14 -18.56 22.66 18.20
N ILE A 15 -18.51 22.11 19.42
CA ILE A 15 -17.55 22.55 20.47
C ILE A 15 -16.11 22.31 20.02
N TRP A 16 -15.81 21.18 19.39
CA TRP A 16 -14.46 20.88 18.89
C TRP A 16 -14.05 21.86 17.79
N ASP A 17 -14.95 22.18 16.87
CA ASP A 17 -14.69 23.14 15.80
C ASP A 17 -14.47 24.55 16.35
N GLU A 18 -15.34 25.05 17.25
CA GLU A 18 -15.22 26.36 17.85
C GLU A 18 -13.94 26.54 18.66
N LYS A 19 -13.50 25.49 19.35
CA LYS A 19 -12.26 25.51 20.15
C LYS A 19 -11.02 25.17 19.33
N LYS A 20 -11.15 24.82 18.05
CA LYS A 20 -10.05 24.27 17.24
C LYS A 20 -9.28 23.18 18.00
N ALA A 21 -10.03 22.27 18.63
CA ALA A 21 -9.53 21.35 19.67
C ALA A 21 -8.38 20.43 19.19
N PHE A 22 -8.28 20.21 17.88
CA PHE A 22 -7.36 19.25 17.28
C PHE A 22 -6.31 19.92 16.38
N SER A 23 -6.22 21.24 16.36
CA SER A 23 -5.23 21.97 15.57
C SER A 23 -3.81 21.74 16.10
N ALA A 24 -2.89 21.43 15.19
CA ALA A 24 -1.47 21.25 15.46
C ALA A 24 -0.76 22.62 15.60
N VAL A 25 0.27 22.68 16.43
CA VAL A 25 1.04 23.91 16.67
C VAL A 25 2.45 23.73 16.10
N ASP A 26 2.82 24.55 15.10
CA ASP A 26 4.15 24.51 14.52
C ASP A 26 5.22 24.95 15.55
N GLY A 27 6.36 24.24 15.59
CA GLY A 27 7.48 24.57 16.47
C GLY A 27 7.18 24.40 17.97
N SER A 28 6.17 23.63 18.36
CA SER A 28 5.85 23.37 19.76
C SER A 28 7.00 22.64 20.48
N GLU A 29 7.20 22.92 21.78
CA GLU A 29 8.15 22.19 22.64
C GLU A 29 7.66 20.76 22.97
N LYS A 30 6.37 20.45 22.75
CA LYS A 30 5.84 19.11 22.94
C LYS A 30 6.41 18.15 21.92
N LYS A 31 6.58 16.89 22.32
CA LYS A 31 6.92 15.83 21.35
C LYS A 31 5.90 15.79 20.23
N LYS A 32 6.36 15.84 18.99
CA LYS A 32 5.47 15.78 17.83
C LYS A 32 4.96 14.37 17.57
N PHE A 33 3.79 14.27 16.97
CA PHE A 33 3.29 13.08 16.32
C PHE A 33 2.56 13.45 15.05
N TYR A 34 3.09 13.03 13.92
CA TYR A 34 2.45 13.21 12.62
C TYR A 34 1.82 11.89 12.18
N GLY A 35 0.51 11.76 12.39
CA GLY A 35 -0.30 10.65 11.89
C GLY A 35 -0.84 10.96 10.49
N LEU A 36 -0.64 10.06 9.54
CA LEU A 36 -1.08 10.25 8.16
C LEU A 36 -1.98 9.10 7.72
N ILE A 37 -3.10 9.43 7.08
CA ILE A 37 -3.96 8.51 6.35
C ILE A 37 -3.93 8.85 4.86
N GLU A 38 -4.22 7.88 4.01
CA GLU A 38 -4.44 8.16 2.59
C GLU A 38 -5.68 9.03 2.43
N PHE A 39 -5.50 10.18 1.78
CA PHE A 39 -6.63 11.07 1.53
C PHE A 39 -7.55 10.49 0.45
N PRO A 40 -8.88 10.72 0.58
CA PRO A 40 -9.84 10.09 -0.31
C PRO A 40 -9.88 10.75 -1.69
N TYR A 41 -10.23 9.94 -2.69
CA TYR A 41 -10.72 10.43 -3.97
C TYR A 41 -12.21 10.73 -3.85
N PRO A 42 -12.65 12.02 -3.95
CA PRO A 42 -14.03 12.41 -3.73
C PRO A 42 -14.91 12.00 -4.92
N SER A 43 -15.53 10.84 -4.85
CA SER A 43 -16.45 10.33 -5.87
C SER A 43 -17.91 10.68 -5.55
N GLY A 44 -18.75 10.83 -6.60
CA GLY A 44 -20.13 11.30 -6.47
C GLY A 44 -21.07 10.53 -5.55
N ALA A 45 -20.77 9.27 -5.26
CA ALA A 45 -21.59 8.48 -4.34
C ALA A 45 -21.30 8.74 -2.85
N GLY A 46 -20.24 9.49 -2.52
CA GLY A 46 -19.79 9.65 -1.15
C GLY A 46 -18.93 8.49 -0.65
N MET A 47 -18.65 8.52 0.65
CA MET A 47 -17.88 7.51 1.34
C MET A 47 -18.71 6.26 1.63
N HIS A 48 -18.04 5.13 1.82
CA HIS A 48 -18.61 3.91 2.40
C HIS A 48 -17.90 3.56 3.72
N VAL A 49 -18.47 2.65 4.50
CA VAL A 49 -17.92 2.27 5.83
C VAL A 49 -16.47 1.76 5.80
N GLY A 50 -15.98 1.31 4.64
CA GLY A 50 -14.58 0.94 4.47
C GLY A 50 -13.61 2.10 4.67
N HIS A 51 -13.97 3.32 4.24
CA HIS A 51 -13.19 4.53 4.53
C HIS A 51 -13.19 4.84 6.03
N ILE A 52 -14.33 4.62 6.70
CA ILE A 52 -14.43 4.88 8.14
C ILE A 52 -13.49 3.95 8.92
N LYS A 53 -13.41 2.64 8.56
CA LYS A 53 -12.43 1.73 9.16
C LYS A 53 -11.00 2.19 8.93
N ALA A 54 -10.68 2.54 7.68
CA ALA A 54 -9.32 2.96 7.29
C ALA A 54 -8.82 4.15 8.13
N TYR A 55 -9.69 5.12 8.38
CA TYR A 55 -9.33 6.33 9.12
C TYR A 55 -9.39 6.13 10.64
N SER A 56 -10.34 5.34 11.14
CA SER A 56 -10.56 5.13 12.57
C SER A 56 -9.35 4.55 13.30
N GLY A 57 -8.53 3.72 12.63
CA GLY A 57 -7.36 3.12 13.28
C GLY A 57 -6.34 4.16 13.73
N LEU A 58 -5.91 5.03 12.82
CA LEU A 58 -4.93 6.06 13.15
C LEU A 58 -5.55 7.23 13.93
N GLU A 59 -6.85 7.43 13.79
CA GLU A 59 -7.63 8.35 14.63
C GLU A 59 -7.55 7.97 16.12
N VAL A 60 -7.73 6.68 16.46
CA VAL A 60 -7.60 6.19 17.84
C VAL A 60 -6.20 6.48 18.39
N ILE A 61 -5.18 6.20 17.60
CA ILE A 61 -3.79 6.46 17.98
C ILE A 61 -3.55 7.96 18.15
N SER A 62 -4.03 8.79 17.24
CA SER A 62 -3.88 10.25 17.29
C SER A 62 -4.54 10.86 18.51
N ARG A 63 -5.75 10.42 18.88
CA ARG A 63 -6.41 10.85 20.13
C ARG A 63 -5.62 10.42 21.35
N LYS A 64 -5.19 9.16 21.43
CA LYS A 64 -4.34 8.68 22.52
C LYS A 64 -3.06 9.51 22.64
N ARG A 65 -2.38 9.82 21.53
CA ARG A 65 -1.18 10.68 21.55
C ARG A 65 -1.46 12.06 22.11
N ARG A 66 -2.60 12.70 21.76
CA ARG A 66 -2.98 13.98 22.39
C ARG A 66 -3.17 13.85 23.89
N MET A 67 -3.83 12.78 24.33
CA MET A 67 -4.03 12.47 25.75
C MET A 67 -2.71 12.14 26.48
N GLU A 68 -1.69 11.69 25.77
CA GLU A 68 -0.32 11.49 26.26
C GLU A 68 0.52 12.78 26.24
N GLY A 69 -0.07 13.89 25.78
CA GLY A 69 0.58 15.20 25.79
C GLY A 69 1.38 15.54 24.53
N TYR A 70 1.28 14.74 23.48
CA TYR A 70 1.94 15.05 22.21
C TYR A 70 1.28 16.23 21.50
N ASN A 71 2.07 16.92 20.68
CA ASN A 71 1.57 17.81 19.63
C ASN A 71 1.27 16.97 18.39
N VAL A 72 0.00 16.85 18.01
CA VAL A 72 -0.44 15.90 17.00
C VAL A 72 -0.89 16.62 15.74
N LEU A 73 -0.24 16.33 14.62
CA LEU A 73 -0.69 16.67 13.28
C LEU A 73 -1.42 15.44 12.70
N PHE A 74 -2.74 15.58 12.51
CA PHE A 74 -3.59 14.56 11.89
C PHE A 74 -4.50 15.25 10.87
N PRO A 75 -4.00 15.47 9.65
CA PRO A 75 -4.70 16.24 8.61
C PRO A 75 -5.60 15.37 7.74
N ILE A 76 -6.41 16.05 6.93
CA ILE A 76 -7.24 15.47 5.86
C ILE A 76 -7.21 16.36 4.63
N GLY A 77 -7.45 15.80 3.46
CA GLY A 77 -7.56 16.51 2.19
C GLY A 77 -8.21 15.64 1.12
N PHE A 78 -8.12 16.06 -0.12
CA PHE A 78 -8.81 15.41 -1.23
C PHE A 78 -7.90 15.28 -2.45
N ASP A 79 -7.76 14.04 -2.92
CA ASP A 79 -7.14 13.74 -4.21
C ASP A 79 -8.21 13.84 -5.29
N ALA A 80 -8.35 14.99 -5.92
CA ALA A 80 -9.56 15.33 -6.65
C ALA A 80 -9.41 15.46 -8.17
N PHE A 81 -8.19 15.44 -8.71
CA PHE A 81 -7.96 15.26 -10.14
C PHE A 81 -8.18 13.80 -10.56
N GLY A 82 -8.46 13.55 -11.82
CA GLY A 82 -8.47 12.21 -12.39
C GLY A 82 -9.67 11.87 -13.26
N LEU A 83 -9.55 10.73 -13.93
CA LEU A 83 -10.48 10.22 -14.92
C LEU A 83 -11.92 9.98 -14.42
N PRO A 84 -12.17 9.50 -13.19
CA PRO A 84 -13.55 9.25 -12.76
C PRO A 84 -14.41 10.51 -12.75
N THR A 85 -13.88 11.64 -12.29
CA THR A 85 -14.58 12.94 -12.29
C THR A 85 -14.78 13.45 -13.71
N GLU A 86 -13.76 13.36 -14.57
CA GLU A 86 -13.87 13.78 -15.96
C GLU A 86 -14.87 12.93 -16.74
N ASN A 87 -14.85 11.61 -16.58
CA ASN A 87 -15.82 10.72 -17.21
C ASN A 87 -17.27 11.01 -16.75
N TYR A 88 -17.44 11.35 -15.47
CA TYR A 88 -18.75 11.79 -14.97
C TYR A 88 -19.16 13.13 -15.58
N ALA A 89 -18.25 14.08 -15.71
CA ALA A 89 -18.48 15.37 -16.35
C ALA A 89 -18.88 15.21 -17.83
N ILE A 90 -18.17 14.36 -18.58
CA ILE A 90 -18.53 14.02 -19.96
C ILE A 90 -19.95 13.46 -20.05
N LYS A 91 -20.29 12.51 -19.17
CA LYS A 91 -21.60 11.86 -19.16
C LYS A 91 -22.75 12.80 -18.79
N THR A 92 -22.52 13.75 -17.91
CA THR A 92 -23.57 14.62 -17.35
C THR A 92 -23.61 16.03 -17.94
N GLY A 93 -22.55 16.45 -18.65
CA GLY A 93 -22.38 17.83 -19.12
C GLY A 93 -22.07 18.84 -18.02
N ILE A 94 -21.75 18.37 -16.79
CA ILE A 94 -21.39 19.24 -15.66
C ILE A 94 -19.87 19.44 -15.64
N HIS A 95 -19.39 20.69 -15.54
CA HIS A 95 -17.97 20.98 -15.50
C HIS A 95 -17.25 20.22 -14.38
N PRO A 96 -16.05 19.60 -14.60
CA PRO A 96 -15.35 18.79 -13.60
C PRO A 96 -15.09 19.54 -12.29
N ARG A 97 -14.75 20.83 -12.31
CA ARG A 97 -14.58 21.66 -11.11
C ARG A 97 -15.82 21.63 -10.22
N LYS A 98 -17.00 21.83 -10.82
CA LYS A 98 -18.25 21.82 -10.08
C LYS A 98 -18.58 20.45 -9.49
N VAL A 99 -18.31 19.39 -10.25
CA VAL A 99 -18.46 18.01 -9.75
C VAL A 99 -17.52 17.76 -8.56
N THR A 100 -16.27 18.19 -8.66
CA THR A 100 -15.28 18.09 -7.59
C THR A 100 -15.73 18.81 -6.33
N ASP A 101 -16.18 20.08 -6.44
CA ASP A 101 -16.63 20.88 -5.30
C ASP A 101 -17.81 20.23 -4.58
N MET A 102 -18.79 19.72 -5.33
CA MET A 102 -19.93 19.00 -4.77
C MET A 102 -19.51 17.74 -4.02
N ASN A 103 -18.56 16.98 -4.58
CA ASN A 103 -18.09 15.74 -3.99
C ASN A 103 -17.25 16.00 -2.73
N ILE A 104 -16.36 16.98 -2.75
CA ILE A 104 -15.58 17.40 -1.58
C ILE A 104 -16.51 17.84 -0.45
N ALA A 105 -17.52 18.66 -0.73
CA ALA A 105 -18.50 19.10 0.27
C ALA A 105 -19.23 17.90 0.90
N LYS A 106 -19.62 16.91 0.10
CA LYS A 106 -20.26 15.67 0.59
C LYS A 106 -19.33 14.87 1.49
N PHE A 107 -18.10 14.61 1.07
CA PHE A 107 -17.11 13.89 1.84
C PHE A 107 -16.78 14.60 3.15
N THR A 108 -16.58 15.93 3.10
CA THR A 108 -16.34 16.74 4.29
C THR A 108 -17.48 16.62 5.30
N SER A 109 -18.74 16.69 4.84
CA SER A 109 -19.90 16.51 5.69
C SER A 109 -19.92 15.13 6.36
N GLN A 110 -19.64 14.06 5.61
CA GLN A 110 -19.60 12.70 6.14
C GLN A 110 -18.48 12.52 7.18
N LEU A 111 -17.28 13.06 6.90
CA LEU A 111 -16.13 12.97 7.83
C LEU A 111 -16.38 13.73 9.13
N ARG A 112 -17.00 14.93 9.05
CA ARG A 112 -17.36 15.72 10.23
C ARG A 112 -18.41 15.01 11.09
N ARG A 113 -19.42 14.41 10.47
CA ARG A 113 -20.46 13.66 11.18
C ARG A 113 -19.91 12.46 11.95
N VAL A 114 -18.85 11.80 11.46
CA VAL A 114 -18.21 10.69 12.18
C VAL A 114 -17.37 11.19 13.36
N GLY A 115 -17.05 12.48 13.43
CA GLY A 115 -16.34 13.10 14.53
C GLY A 115 -14.86 12.76 14.59
N PHE A 116 -14.19 12.69 13.43
CA PHE A 116 -12.73 12.53 13.37
C PHE A 116 -12.00 13.77 13.89
N SER A 117 -10.89 13.58 14.58
CA SER A 117 -10.07 14.65 15.15
C SER A 117 -9.05 15.21 14.14
N PHE A 118 -9.49 15.46 12.91
CA PHE A 118 -8.64 16.08 11.91
C PHE A 118 -8.33 17.54 12.22
N ASP A 119 -7.14 17.97 11.83
CA ASP A 119 -6.81 19.39 11.78
C ASP A 119 -7.42 20.02 10.51
N TRP A 120 -8.62 20.55 10.64
CA TRP A 120 -9.39 21.13 9.55
C TRP A 120 -8.83 22.44 8.98
N ASP A 121 -7.90 23.08 9.69
CA ASP A 121 -7.19 24.27 9.20
C ASP A 121 -6.11 23.89 8.15
N ARG A 122 -5.80 22.59 8.01
CA ARG A 122 -4.76 22.07 7.11
C ARG A 122 -5.30 21.21 5.96
N VAL A 123 -6.53 21.42 5.58
CA VAL A 123 -7.17 20.75 4.43
C VAL A 123 -6.47 21.16 3.14
N VAL A 124 -6.20 20.16 2.27
CA VAL A 124 -5.71 20.40 0.91
C VAL A 124 -6.63 19.76 -0.12
N ASP A 125 -6.74 20.39 -1.27
CA ASP A 125 -7.39 19.89 -2.49
C ASP A 125 -6.37 19.91 -3.62
N THR A 126 -6.07 18.75 -4.21
CA THR A 126 -5.07 18.66 -5.29
C THR A 126 -5.45 19.46 -6.53
N THR A 127 -6.72 19.85 -6.68
CA THR A 127 -7.22 20.64 -7.81
C THR A 127 -7.17 22.14 -7.58
N ASP A 128 -6.77 22.57 -6.38
CA ASP A 128 -6.57 24.00 -6.12
C ASP A 128 -5.28 24.49 -6.79
N GLU A 129 -5.35 25.69 -7.37
CA GLU A 129 -4.22 26.32 -8.05
C GLU A 129 -3.02 26.51 -7.14
N ASP A 130 -3.25 26.85 -5.88
CA ASP A 130 -2.22 27.00 -4.84
C ASP A 130 -1.58 25.68 -4.44
N TYR A 131 -2.25 24.53 -4.72
CA TYR A 131 -1.68 23.21 -4.55
C TYR A 131 -0.89 22.77 -5.77
N TYR A 132 -1.54 22.70 -6.96
CA TYR A 132 -0.88 22.11 -8.13
C TYR A 132 0.22 23.01 -8.73
N LYS A 133 0.27 24.30 -8.39
CA LYS A 133 1.45 25.14 -8.62
C LYS A 133 2.74 24.45 -8.17
N TRP A 134 2.71 23.81 -7.00
CA TRP A 134 3.88 23.12 -6.44
C TRP A 134 4.10 21.74 -7.03
N THR A 135 3.06 21.05 -7.48
CA THR A 135 3.21 19.83 -8.30
C THR A 135 3.97 20.16 -9.59
N GLN A 136 3.58 21.25 -10.26
CA GLN A 136 4.26 21.74 -11.46
C GLN A 136 5.70 22.16 -11.15
N TRP A 137 5.94 22.83 -10.05
CA TRP A 137 7.28 23.22 -9.62
C TRP A 137 8.18 21.99 -9.39
N ILE A 138 7.71 20.96 -8.72
CA ILE A 138 8.46 19.70 -8.51
C ILE A 138 8.78 19.05 -9.87
N PHE A 139 7.80 18.99 -10.78
CA PHE A 139 8.00 18.46 -12.13
C PHE A 139 9.11 19.23 -12.87
N LEU A 140 9.11 20.56 -12.82
CA LEU A 140 10.15 21.37 -13.45
C LEU A 140 11.53 21.13 -12.81
N LYS A 141 11.59 20.99 -11.48
CA LYS A 141 12.84 20.62 -10.80
C LYS A 141 13.36 19.26 -11.24
N MET A 142 12.48 18.27 -11.41
CA MET A 142 12.85 16.96 -11.96
C MET A 142 13.33 17.08 -13.42
N PHE A 143 12.68 17.91 -14.23
CA PHE A 143 13.07 18.17 -15.62
C PHE A 143 14.48 18.78 -15.69
N GLU A 144 14.77 19.82 -14.91
CA GLU A 144 16.08 20.46 -14.82
C GLU A 144 17.19 19.49 -14.39
N ASN A 145 16.86 18.51 -13.56
CA ASN A 145 17.80 17.48 -13.09
C ASN A 145 17.86 16.23 -13.98
N GLY A 146 17.25 16.27 -15.17
CA GLY A 146 17.30 15.18 -16.16
C GLY A 146 16.57 13.91 -15.74
N LEU A 147 15.61 14.03 -14.78
CA LEU A 147 14.74 12.92 -14.37
C LEU A 147 13.48 12.81 -15.21
N VAL A 148 13.16 13.86 -15.99
CA VAL A 148 12.02 13.86 -16.91
C VAL A 148 12.54 13.80 -18.34
N PHE A 149 11.96 12.95 -19.17
CA PHE A 149 12.24 12.88 -20.60
C PHE A 149 10.98 12.51 -21.38
N ARG A 150 10.98 12.76 -22.67
CA ARG A 150 9.92 12.39 -23.61
C ARG A 150 10.48 11.42 -24.64
N ASP A 151 9.74 10.35 -24.92
CA ASP A 151 10.13 9.35 -25.91
C ASP A 151 8.90 8.78 -26.61
N THR A 152 9.08 8.29 -27.83
CA THR A 152 8.04 7.57 -28.56
C THR A 152 8.20 6.09 -28.29
N ALA A 153 7.23 5.49 -27.62
CA ALA A 153 7.30 4.10 -27.22
C ALA A 153 5.96 3.36 -27.41
N LEU A 154 6.03 2.05 -27.49
CA LEU A 154 4.86 1.19 -27.31
C LEU A 154 4.46 1.22 -25.85
N VAL A 155 3.26 1.72 -25.58
CA VAL A 155 2.72 1.89 -24.23
C VAL A 155 1.38 1.21 -24.06
N ASN A 156 1.04 0.90 -22.81
CA ASN A 156 -0.28 0.46 -22.44
C ASN A 156 -1.30 1.56 -22.72
N TYR A 157 -2.30 1.27 -23.53
CA TYR A 157 -3.33 2.21 -23.92
C TYR A 157 -4.71 1.60 -23.68
N CYS A 158 -5.57 2.32 -22.98
CA CYS A 158 -6.96 1.93 -22.81
C CYS A 158 -7.80 2.51 -23.97
N PRO A 159 -8.36 1.67 -24.87
CA PRO A 159 -9.18 2.17 -25.98
C PRO A 159 -10.52 2.76 -25.53
N SER A 160 -11.07 2.30 -24.41
CA SER A 160 -12.31 2.80 -23.83
C SER A 160 -12.11 4.17 -23.17
N CYS A 161 -11.11 4.30 -22.32
CA CYS A 161 -10.74 5.59 -21.70
C CYS A 161 -9.98 6.51 -22.64
N LYS A 162 -9.44 6.02 -23.75
CA LYS A 162 -8.61 6.75 -24.72
C LYS A 162 -7.39 7.43 -24.06
N VAL A 163 -6.66 6.70 -23.21
CA VAL A 163 -5.57 7.25 -22.40
C VAL A 163 -4.40 6.26 -22.31
N VAL A 164 -3.19 6.79 -22.25
CA VAL A 164 -1.98 6.03 -21.90
C VAL A 164 -2.03 5.68 -20.42
N LEU A 165 -1.62 4.46 -20.10
CA LEU A 165 -1.56 3.92 -18.74
C LEU A 165 -0.12 3.57 -18.37
N SER A 166 0.23 3.74 -17.11
CA SER A 166 1.46 3.16 -16.55
C SER A 166 1.32 1.64 -16.41
N ASN A 167 2.43 0.96 -16.15
CA ASN A 167 2.40 -0.49 -15.90
C ASN A 167 1.59 -0.80 -14.63
N GLU A 168 1.64 0.08 -13.66
CA GLU A 168 0.91 0.00 -12.41
C GLU A 168 -0.61 0.13 -12.60
N ASP A 169 -1.05 0.97 -13.55
CA ASP A 169 -2.46 1.22 -13.87
C ASP A 169 -3.06 0.18 -14.83
N SER A 170 -2.25 -0.78 -15.29
CA SER A 170 -2.60 -1.76 -16.32
C SER A 170 -2.33 -3.22 -15.93
N GLN A 171 -2.31 -3.49 -14.63
CA GLN A 171 -2.03 -4.82 -14.11
C GLN A 171 -3.04 -5.86 -14.60
N GLY A 172 -2.54 -7.04 -15.01
CA GLY A 172 -3.38 -8.12 -15.52
C GLY A 172 -3.99 -7.86 -16.89
N GLY A 173 -3.45 -6.89 -17.67
CA GLY A 173 -3.93 -6.56 -19.00
C GLY A 173 -5.25 -5.79 -19.04
N LYS A 174 -5.67 -5.24 -17.91
CA LYS A 174 -6.92 -4.48 -17.74
C LYS A 174 -6.64 -3.05 -17.29
N CYS A 175 -7.46 -2.14 -17.75
CA CYS A 175 -7.48 -0.77 -17.24
C CYS A 175 -8.02 -0.77 -15.80
N ASP A 176 -7.31 -0.17 -14.85
CA ASP A 176 -7.72 -0.13 -13.44
C ASP A 176 -8.97 0.72 -13.19
N ILE A 177 -9.33 1.59 -14.15
CA ILE A 177 -10.49 2.51 -14.04
C ILE A 177 -11.77 1.91 -14.64
N CYS A 178 -11.70 1.44 -15.90
CA CYS A 178 -12.88 0.96 -16.62
C CYS A 178 -12.91 -0.56 -16.81
N HIS A 179 -11.86 -1.26 -16.41
CA HIS A 179 -11.67 -2.72 -16.52
C HIS A 179 -11.71 -3.29 -17.95
N SER A 180 -11.65 -2.42 -18.97
CA SER A 180 -11.52 -2.84 -20.36
C SER A 180 -10.13 -3.38 -20.64
N ASP A 181 -10.03 -4.26 -21.64
CA ASP A 181 -8.76 -4.75 -22.13
C ASP A 181 -7.91 -3.59 -22.67
N ILE A 182 -6.64 -3.62 -22.37
CA ILE A 182 -5.65 -2.66 -22.86
C ILE A 182 -5.02 -3.18 -24.14
N ILE A 183 -4.51 -2.26 -24.94
CA ILE A 183 -3.73 -2.55 -26.14
C ILE A 183 -2.36 -1.88 -26.08
N GLN A 184 -1.40 -2.36 -26.86
CA GLN A 184 -0.14 -1.66 -27.08
C GLN A 184 -0.32 -0.65 -28.20
N LYS A 185 0.07 0.60 -27.97
CA LYS A 185 0.00 1.69 -28.95
C LYS A 185 1.26 2.52 -28.94
N SER A 186 1.81 2.83 -30.10
CA SER A 186 2.93 3.78 -30.20
C SER A 186 2.42 5.20 -29.92
N LYS A 187 3.00 5.85 -28.94
CA LYS A 187 2.66 7.21 -28.49
C LYS A 187 3.92 7.93 -28.00
N ASP A 188 3.89 9.24 -28.09
CA ASP A 188 4.83 10.10 -27.39
C ASP A 188 4.42 10.17 -25.93
N VAL A 189 5.35 9.85 -25.05
CA VAL A 189 5.11 9.73 -23.61
C VAL A 189 6.17 10.47 -22.82
N TRP A 190 5.73 11.17 -21.80
CA TRP A 190 6.59 11.69 -20.76
C TRP A 190 6.91 10.59 -19.76
N TYR A 191 8.17 10.47 -19.41
CA TYR A 191 8.66 9.52 -18.43
C TYR A 191 9.36 10.21 -17.27
N LEU A 192 9.15 9.68 -16.05
CA LEU A 192 10.01 9.96 -14.91
C LEU A 192 10.97 8.79 -14.70
N ARG A 193 12.28 9.11 -14.58
CA ARG A 193 13.36 8.10 -14.41
C ARG A 193 13.40 7.54 -12.98
N ILE A 194 12.30 6.94 -12.56
CA ILE A 194 12.19 6.31 -11.23
C ILE A 194 13.21 5.19 -11.05
N THR A 195 13.63 4.53 -12.13
CA THR A 195 14.65 3.46 -12.11
C THR A 195 15.99 3.93 -11.58
N LYS A 196 16.33 5.22 -11.72
CA LYS A 196 17.53 5.81 -11.11
C LYS A 196 17.52 5.77 -9.58
N TYR A 197 16.36 5.65 -8.98
CA TYR A 197 16.18 5.58 -7.53
C TYR A 197 15.90 4.15 -7.02
N ALA A 198 15.91 3.15 -7.90
CA ALA A 198 15.55 1.77 -7.57
C ALA A 198 16.35 1.21 -6.38
N ASP A 199 17.66 1.40 -6.36
CA ASP A 199 18.52 0.93 -5.25
C ASP A 199 18.23 1.67 -3.94
N ARG A 200 18.02 2.99 -4.00
CA ARG A 200 17.68 3.78 -2.81
C ARG A 200 16.27 3.46 -2.29
N LEU A 201 15.33 3.15 -3.19
CA LEU A 201 14.00 2.68 -2.82
C LEU A 201 14.06 1.31 -2.11
N LEU A 202 15.01 0.44 -2.50
CA LEU A 202 15.23 -0.85 -1.84
C LEU A 202 15.94 -0.67 -0.51
N SER A 203 17.10 0.00 -0.48
CA SER A 203 17.89 0.15 0.75
C SER A 203 17.16 0.93 1.84
N GLY A 204 16.37 1.95 1.47
CA GLY A 204 15.57 2.69 2.44
C GLY A 204 14.51 1.86 3.16
N LEU A 205 14.14 0.68 2.64
CA LEU A 205 13.24 -0.23 3.35
C LEU A 205 13.86 -0.82 4.63
N ASP A 206 15.17 -0.84 4.73
CA ASP A 206 15.86 -1.31 5.95
C ASP A 206 15.80 -0.27 7.08
N GLU A 207 15.58 1.00 6.76
CA GLU A 207 15.56 2.12 7.70
C GLU A 207 14.17 2.41 8.30
N VAL A 208 13.11 1.79 7.78
CA VAL A 208 11.72 2.11 8.12
C VAL A 208 10.99 0.94 8.78
N ASP A 209 10.02 1.24 9.66
CA ASP A 209 9.14 0.25 10.31
C ASP A 209 7.87 0.00 9.48
N TYR A 210 8.04 -0.60 8.30
CA TYR A 210 6.92 -1.05 7.49
C TYR A 210 6.59 -2.51 7.79
N LEU A 211 5.31 -2.88 7.70
CA LEU A 211 4.90 -4.28 7.81
C LEU A 211 5.70 -5.17 6.82
N PRO A 212 6.11 -6.38 7.23
CA PRO A 212 6.94 -7.24 6.39
C PRO A 212 6.37 -7.51 4.99
N ASN A 213 5.06 -7.69 4.87
CA ASN A 213 4.39 -7.90 3.61
C ASN A 213 4.41 -6.66 2.70
N ILE A 214 4.41 -5.45 3.27
CA ILE A 214 4.56 -4.19 2.52
C ILE A 214 5.97 -4.09 1.94
N LYS A 215 7.01 -4.34 2.76
CA LYS A 215 8.40 -4.36 2.28
C LYS A 215 8.57 -5.38 1.16
N GLN A 216 8.08 -6.60 1.37
CA GLN A 216 8.23 -7.67 0.38
C GLN A 216 7.54 -7.35 -0.95
N GLN A 217 6.35 -6.73 -0.92
CA GLN A 217 5.67 -6.32 -2.14
C GLN A 217 6.46 -5.26 -2.92
N GLN A 218 7.05 -4.27 -2.24
CA GLN A 218 7.89 -3.26 -2.90
C GLN A 218 9.17 -3.88 -3.46
N ILE A 219 9.83 -4.76 -2.72
CA ILE A 219 11.02 -5.50 -3.19
C ILE A 219 10.68 -6.29 -4.46
N ASN A 220 9.59 -7.04 -4.45
CA ASN A 220 9.15 -7.85 -5.60
C ASN A 220 8.75 -6.99 -6.81
N TRP A 221 8.18 -5.80 -6.56
CA TRP A 221 7.78 -4.88 -7.61
C TRP A 221 8.98 -4.21 -8.27
N ILE A 222 9.92 -3.70 -7.48
CA ILE A 222 11.18 -3.14 -7.98
C ILE A 222 11.97 -4.24 -8.67
N GLY A 223 12.00 -5.44 -8.10
CA GLY A 223 12.49 -6.66 -8.72
C GLY A 223 13.93 -6.51 -9.19
N LYS A 224 14.83 -6.09 -8.27
CA LYS A 224 16.27 -6.04 -8.56
C LYS A 224 16.80 -7.43 -8.85
N SER A 225 17.45 -7.59 -9.98
CA SER A 225 18.19 -8.79 -10.32
C SER A 225 19.64 -8.44 -10.65
N THR A 226 20.55 -9.24 -10.13
CA THR A 226 22.00 -9.16 -10.43
C THR A 226 22.38 -10.31 -11.34
N GLY A 227 23.23 -10.05 -12.31
CA GLY A 227 23.64 -11.05 -13.30
C GLY A 227 24.73 -10.51 -14.22
N ALA A 228 24.68 -10.92 -15.47
CA ALA A 228 25.62 -10.51 -16.51
C ALA A 228 24.91 -10.03 -17.76
N PHE A 229 25.45 -9.01 -18.39
CA PHE A 229 25.24 -8.76 -19.81
C PHE A 229 26.26 -9.57 -20.58
N VAL A 230 25.82 -10.31 -21.58
CA VAL A 230 26.68 -11.17 -22.43
C VAL A 230 26.43 -10.86 -23.89
N ASN A 231 27.50 -10.73 -24.67
CA ASN A 231 27.44 -10.41 -26.10
C ASN A 231 27.69 -11.67 -26.92
N PHE A 232 26.69 -12.10 -27.67
CA PHE A 232 26.81 -13.16 -28.66
C PHE A 232 27.05 -12.56 -30.05
N THR A 233 28.10 -12.99 -30.74
CA THR A 233 28.28 -12.60 -32.14
C THR A 233 27.30 -13.35 -33.02
N LEU A 234 26.87 -12.71 -34.12
CA LEU A 234 25.95 -13.33 -35.06
C LEU A 234 26.68 -13.78 -36.32
N THR A 235 26.35 -14.97 -36.85
CA THR A 235 27.01 -15.53 -38.02
C THR A 235 26.69 -14.75 -39.30
N GLY A 236 27.73 -14.42 -40.05
CA GLY A 236 27.55 -13.75 -41.35
C GLY A 236 27.13 -12.29 -41.32
N ILE A 237 27.06 -11.68 -40.17
CA ILE A 237 26.75 -10.25 -39.98
C ILE A 237 27.67 -9.67 -38.89
N ASP A 238 28.05 -8.41 -39.09
CA ASP A 238 28.86 -7.69 -38.11
C ASP A 238 27.94 -7.05 -37.05
N GLU A 239 27.35 -7.91 -36.23
CA GLU A 239 26.42 -7.49 -35.15
C GLU A 239 26.60 -8.41 -33.94
N LYS A 240 26.34 -7.85 -32.76
CA LYS A 240 26.32 -8.59 -31.48
C LYS A 240 24.92 -8.57 -30.93
N LEU A 241 24.42 -9.75 -30.55
CA LEU A 241 23.19 -9.88 -29.75
C LEU A 241 23.55 -9.83 -28.27
N ARG A 242 23.18 -8.74 -27.60
CA ARG A 242 23.41 -8.57 -26.18
C ARG A 242 22.22 -9.13 -25.40
N ILE A 243 22.50 -10.00 -24.42
CA ILE A 243 21.49 -10.54 -23.51
C ILE A 243 21.81 -10.22 -22.08
N TYR A 244 20.83 -10.35 -21.20
CA TYR A 244 20.98 -10.33 -19.77
C TYR A 244 20.62 -11.68 -19.18
N THR A 245 21.45 -12.19 -18.25
CA THR A 245 21.16 -13.44 -17.56
C THR A 245 21.52 -13.34 -16.07
N THR A 246 20.71 -13.93 -15.20
CA THR A 246 21.04 -14.10 -13.76
C THR A 246 21.88 -15.35 -13.51
N ARG A 247 22.07 -16.21 -14.54
CA ARG A 247 22.79 -17.47 -14.47
C ARG A 247 23.92 -17.52 -15.52
N PRO A 248 24.90 -16.60 -15.45
CA PRO A 248 26.04 -16.67 -16.39
C PRO A 248 26.86 -17.95 -16.24
N ASP A 249 26.84 -18.58 -15.08
CA ASP A 249 27.49 -19.89 -14.80
C ASP A 249 26.98 -21.00 -15.75
N THR A 250 25.77 -20.91 -16.28
CA THR A 250 25.18 -21.91 -17.17
C THR A 250 25.44 -21.67 -18.65
N LEU A 251 26.26 -20.69 -19.05
CA LEU A 251 26.54 -20.31 -20.44
C LEU A 251 27.00 -21.49 -21.30
N PHE A 252 27.75 -22.46 -20.78
CA PHE A 252 28.18 -23.65 -21.52
C PHE A 252 27.00 -24.54 -21.96
N GLY A 253 25.88 -24.48 -21.26
CA GLY A 253 24.66 -25.24 -21.55
C GLY A 253 23.68 -24.55 -22.50
N VAL A 254 24.03 -23.36 -23.02
CA VAL A 254 23.16 -22.64 -23.98
C VAL A 254 23.15 -23.37 -25.33
N THR A 255 21.97 -23.79 -25.75
CA THR A 255 21.77 -24.53 -27.00
C THR A 255 20.93 -23.77 -28.04
N PHE A 256 20.26 -22.70 -27.63
CA PHE A 256 19.55 -21.78 -28.54
C PHE A 256 19.38 -20.42 -27.93
N MET A 257 19.00 -19.47 -28.77
CA MET A 257 18.62 -18.12 -28.36
C MET A 257 17.16 -17.87 -28.69
N VAL A 258 16.49 -17.02 -27.90
CA VAL A 258 15.13 -16.56 -28.21
C VAL A 258 15.08 -15.04 -28.21
N MET A 259 14.48 -14.47 -29.26
CA MET A 259 14.27 -13.02 -29.38
C MET A 259 12.79 -12.66 -29.37
N ALA A 260 12.49 -11.45 -28.97
CA ALA A 260 11.17 -10.86 -29.18
C ALA A 260 10.85 -10.76 -30.67
N PRO A 261 9.62 -11.04 -31.11
CA PRO A 261 9.21 -10.89 -32.52
C PRO A 261 9.43 -9.47 -33.08
N GLU A 262 9.42 -8.47 -32.20
CA GLU A 262 9.61 -7.06 -32.52
C GLU A 262 11.08 -6.59 -32.49
N HIS A 263 12.04 -7.50 -32.27
CA HIS A 263 13.44 -7.14 -32.11
C HIS A 263 14.00 -6.46 -33.36
N PRO A 264 14.69 -5.29 -33.25
CA PRO A 264 15.15 -4.50 -34.42
C PRO A 264 16.08 -5.23 -35.40
N ILE A 265 16.82 -6.22 -34.90
CA ILE A 265 17.72 -7.04 -35.73
C ILE A 265 16.95 -7.75 -36.85
N ILE A 266 15.70 -8.15 -36.62
CA ILE A 266 14.89 -8.86 -37.62
C ILE A 266 14.64 -7.96 -38.84
N GLU A 267 14.24 -6.70 -38.61
CA GLU A 267 13.98 -5.76 -39.71
C GLU A 267 15.29 -5.31 -40.37
N LYS A 268 16.33 -5.06 -39.57
CA LYS A 268 17.65 -4.62 -40.05
C LYS A 268 18.30 -5.63 -40.99
N TYR A 269 18.10 -6.91 -40.74
CA TYR A 269 18.75 -8.01 -41.49
C TYR A 269 17.76 -8.95 -42.17
N LYS A 270 16.56 -8.47 -42.48
CA LYS A 270 15.50 -9.26 -43.12
C LYS A 270 15.95 -9.97 -44.40
N ASP A 271 16.82 -9.36 -45.21
CA ASP A 271 17.37 -9.92 -46.45
C ASP A 271 18.32 -11.10 -46.18
N ARG A 272 18.76 -11.34 -44.96
CA ARG A 272 19.58 -12.49 -44.54
C ARG A 272 18.73 -13.63 -44.00
N ILE A 273 17.48 -13.39 -43.66
CA ILE A 273 16.55 -14.38 -43.11
C ILE A 273 15.87 -15.11 -44.25
N LYS A 274 16.21 -16.38 -44.47
CA LYS A 274 15.74 -17.17 -45.60
C LYS A 274 14.25 -17.47 -45.56
N ASN A 275 13.66 -17.54 -44.35
CA ASN A 275 12.25 -17.84 -44.13
C ASN A 275 11.48 -16.60 -43.60
N ILE A 276 11.80 -15.41 -44.15
CA ILE A 276 11.23 -14.13 -43.70
C ILE A 276 9.71 -14.09 -43.69
N ASP A 277 9.05 -14.74 -44.66
CA ASP A 277 7.58 -14.80 -44.72
C ASP A 277 6.97 -15.48 -43.52
N ALA A 278 7.57 -16.58 -43.03
CA ALA A 278 7.12 -17.25 -41.80
C ALA A 278 7.36 -16.40 -40.56
N VAL A 279 8.49 -15.66 -40.53
CA VAL A 279 8.82 -14.73 -39.47
C VAL A 279 7.82 -13.58 -39.37
N GLU A 280 7.49 -12.94 -40.51
CA GLU A 280 6.50 -11.86 -40.57
C GLU A 280 5.08 -12.33 -40.23
N ALA A 281 4.68 -13.52 -40.67
CA ALA A 281 3.41 -14.11 -40.29
C ALA A 281 3.30 -14.33 -38.78
N TYR A 282 4.36 -14.85 -38.16
CA TYR A 282 4.41 -15.04 -36.70
C TYR A 282 4.42 -13.70 -35.94
N LYS A 283 5.17 -12.69 -36.41
CA LYS A 283 5.13 -11.34 -35.86
C LYS A 283 3.70 -10.76 -35.86
N ALA A 284 2.99 -10.90 -36.97
CA ALA A 284 1.62 -10.43 -37.11
C ALA A 284 0.63 -11.17 -36.20
N GLU A 285 0.88 -12.44 -35.88
CA GLU A 285 0.12 -13.22 -34.91
C GLU A 285 0.40 -12.69 -33.49
N CYS A 286 1.69 -12.54 -33.13
CA CYS A 286 2.08 -12.05 -31.82
C CYS A 286 1.59 -10.62 -31.51
N ALA A 287 1.52 -9.76 -32.55
CA ALA A 287 1.03 -8.40 -32.42
C ALA A 287 -0.46 -8.30 -32.01
N LYS A 288 -1.22 -9.37 -32.19
CA LYS A 288 -2.64 -9.47 -31.78
C LYS A 288 -2.81 -9.85 -30.31
N LYS A 289 -1.76 -10.37 -29.67
CA LYS A 289 -1.78 -10.85 -28.29
C LYS A 289 -1.36 -9.72 -27.33
N THR A 290 -2.04 -9.60 -26.20
CA THR A 290 -1.64 -8.75 -25.10
C THR A 290 -0.40 -9.30 -24.40
N GLU A 291 0.34 -8.48 -23.67
CA GLU A 291 1.48 -8.91 -22.84
C GLU A 291 1.09 -10.03 -21.86
N PHE A 292 -0.10 -9.91 -21.25
CA PHE A 292 -0.63 -10.93 -20.36
C PHE A 292 -0.86 -12.27 -21.05
N GLU A 293 -1.46 -12.26 -22.23
CA GLU A 293 -1.67 -13.47 -23.03
C GLU A 293 -0.34 -14.10 -23.44
N ARG A 294 0.66 -13.29 -23.81
CA ARG A 294 1.99 -13.76 -24.20
C ARG A 294 2.78 -14.38 -23.05
N THR A 295 2.60 -13.89 -21.80
CA THR A 295 3.45 -14.27 -20.66
C THR A 295 2.78 -15.21 -19.65
N GLN A 296 1.45 -15.13 -19.49
CA GLN A 296 0.74 -15.82 -18.40
C GLN A 296 -0.21 -16.95 -18.91
N LEU A 297 -0.78 -16.83 -20.10
CA LEU A 297 -1.81 -17.75 -20.58
C LEU A 297 -1.30 -18.84 -21.52
N VAL A 298 -0.03 -18.80 -21.94
CA VAL A 298 0.51 -19.72 -22.97
C VAL A 298 0.77 -21.10 -22.37
N LYS A 299 0.03 -22.11 -22.80
CA LYS A 299 0.28 -23.52 -22.52
C LYS A 299 1.16 -24.20 -23.57
N ASP A 300 1.03 -23.84 -24.83
CA ASP A 300 1.77 -24.44 -25.93
C ASP A 300 2.96 -23.54 -26.31
N LYS A 301 4.14 -24.14 -26.49
CA LYS A 301 5.34 -23.42 -26.90
C LYS A 301 5.28 -23.19 -28.41
N THR A 302 5.24 -21.91 -28.80
CA THR A 302 5.26 -21.49 -30.21
C THR A 302 6.50 -20.65 -30.48
N GLY A 303 6.97 -20.69 -31.72
CA GLY A 303 8.12 -19.90 -32.15
C GLY A 303 8.52 -20.20 -33.59
N VAL A 304 9.33 -19.34 -34.19
CA VAL A 304 9.86 -19.49 -35.52
C VAL A 304 11.37 -19.32 -35.50
N ARG A 305 12.11 -20.28 -36.08
CA ARG A 305 13.57 -20.15 -36.22
C ARG A 305 13.89 -19.08 -37.26
N LEU A 306 14.97 -18.33 -37.04
CA LEU A 306 15.56 -17.43 -38.03
C LEU A 306 16.54 -18.21 -38.88
N ASP A 307 16.13 -18.62 -40.08
CA ASP A 307 17.01 -19.36 -40.99
C ASP A 307 17.99 -18.42 -41.68
N GLY A 308 19.29 -18.71 -41.57
CA GLY A 308 20.38 -17.95 -42.19
C GLY A 308 21.16 -17.06 -41.23
N ILE A 309 20.71 -16.94 -39.98
CA ILE A 309 21.41 -16.24 -38.90
C ILE A 309 21.44 -17.17 -37.68
N CYS A 310 22.65 -17.36 -37.13
CA CYS A 310 22.86 -18.09 -35.88
C CYS A 310 23.62 -17.18 -34.89
N ALA A 311 23.52 -17.47 -33.61
CA ALA A 311 24.39 -16.86 -32.59
C ALA A 311 25.60 -17.77 -32.31
N VAL A 312 26.74 -17.18 -32.00
CA VAL A 312 27.92 -17.92 -31.55
C VAL A 312 28.03 -17.81 -30.05
N ASN A 313 27.99 -18.93 -29.36
CA ASN A 313 28.15 -18.98 -27.90
C ASN A 313 29.57 -18.51 -27.52
N PRO A 314 29.75 -17.44 -26.74
CA PRO A 314 31.03 -16.80 -26.55
C PRO A 314 31.99 -17.59 -25.65
N VAL A 315 31.50 -18.60 -24.89
CA VAL A 315 32.37 -19.40 -24.00
C VAL A 315 32.90 -20.68 -24.65
N ASN A 316 32.24 -21.22 -25.67
CA ASN A 316 32.62 -22.46 -26.33
C ASN A 316 32.71 -22.41 -27.86
N GLY A 317 32.39 -21.25 -28.46
CA GLY A 317 32.47 -21.03 -29.92
C GLY A 317 31.41 -21.78 -30.77
N LYS A 318 30.45 -22.49 -30.17
CA LYS A 318 29.44 -23.21 -30.91
C LYS A 318 28.40 -22.28 -31.53
N GLU A 319 28.02 -22.54 -32.77
CA GLU A 319 26.87 -21.90 -33.39
C GLU A 319 25.57 -22.49 -32.83
N ILE A 320 24.65 -21.63 -32.43
CA ILE A 320 23.36 -21.99 -31.89
C ILE A 320 22.24 -21.26 -32.64
N PRO A 321 21.09 -21.93 -32.87
CA PRO A 321 19.97 -21.33 -33.58
C PRO A 321 19.33 -20.20 -32.79
N ILE A 322 18.73 -19.24 -33.50
CA ILE A 322 17.94 -18.15 -32.94
C ILE A 322 16.48 -18.39 -33.31
N TYR A 323 15.60 -18.31 -32.35
CA TYR A 323 14.16 -18.35 -32.51
C TYR A 323 13.54 -17.00 -32.15
N ILE A 324 12.41 -16.69 -32.76
CA ILE A 324 11.48 -15.67 -32.22
C ILE A 324 10.36 -16.40 -31.50
N ALA A 325 9.95 -15.91 -30.35
CA ALA A 325 8.85 -16.49 -29.59
C ALA A 325 8.06 -15.40 -28.84
N ASP A 326 6.76 -15.64 -28.66
CA ASP A 326 5.85 -14.66 -28.10
C ASP A 326 6.09 -14.35 -26.60
N TYR A 327 6.71 -15.26 -25.85
CA TYR A 327 7.01 -15.06 -24.44
C TYR A 327 8.24 -14.16 -24.15
N VAL A 328 9.02 -13.80 -25.18
CA VAL A 328 10.12 -12.83 -25.06
C VAL A 328 9.62 -11.44 -25.46
N MET A 329 9.86 -10.47 -24.61
CA MET A 329 9.35 -9.11 -24.77
C MET A 329 10.48 -8.10 -24.93
N MET A 330 10.33 -7.12 -25.84
CA MET A 330 11.27 -6.00 -25.97
C MET A 330 11.37 -5.14 -24.71
N GLY A 331 10.30 -5.04 -23.94
CA GLY A 331 10.24 -4.28 -22.71
C GLY A 331 10.99 -4.91 -21.53
N TYR A 332 11.48 -6.14 -21.66
CA TYR A 332 12.20 -6.84 -20.60
C TYR A 332 13.62 -7.24 -21.06
N GLY A 333 14.62 -6.76 -20.32
CA GLY A 333 16.01 -7.01 -20.68
C GLY A 333 16.43 -6.31 -21.96
N THR A 334 17.02 -7.09 -22.85
CA THR A 334 17.51 -6.62 -24.16
C THR A 334 16.57 -7.04 -25.30
N GLY A 335 15.43 -7.65 -25.02
CA GLY A 335 14.57 -8.27 -26.03
C GLY A 335 15.10 -9.59 -26.57
N ALA A 336 16.17 -10.14 -25.98
CA ALA A 336 16.72 -11.43 -26.32
C ALA A 336 17.19 -12.18 -25.07
N ILE A 337 17.06 -13.48 -25.07
CA ILE A 337 17.50 -14.35 -23.97
C ILE A 337 18.33 -15.51 -24.51
N MET A 338 19.27 -15.97 -23.71
CA MET A 338 19.89 -17.28 -23.86
C MET A 338 18.98 -18.36 -23.28
N ALA A 339 18.94 -19.53 -23.86
CA ALA A 339 18.15 -20.65 -23.39
C ALA A 339 19.03 -21.82 -22.95
N VAL A 340 18.76 -22.29 -21.73
CA VAL A 340 19.51 -23.39 -21.09
C VAL A 340 18.53 -24.52 -20.72
N PRO A 341 18.14 -25.35 -21.67
CA PRO A 341 17.04 -26.30 -21.46
C PRO A 341 17.29 -27.35 -20.38
N ALA A 342 18.52 -27.65 -20.05
CA ALA A 342 18.80 -28.57 -18.93
C ALA A 342 18.47 -27.98 -17.55
N HIS A 343 18.36 -26.61 -17.41
CA HIS A 343 18.28 -25.93 -16.13
C HIS A 343 17.19 -24.84 -16.03
N ASP A 344 16.37 -24.69 -17.07
CA ASP A 344 15.16 -23.89 -17.07
C ASP A 344 14.00 -24.69 -17.69
N GLN A 345 12.90 -24.86 -16.97
CA GLN A 345 11.78 -25.70 -17.42
C GLN A 345 11.10 -25.14 -18.67
N ARG A 346 11.04 -23.80 -18.83
CA ARG A 346 10.44 -23.19 -20.03
C ARG A 346 11.29 -23.45 -21.27
N ASP A 347 12.60 -23.38 -21.11
CA ASP A 347 13.57 -23.67 -22.17
C ASP A 347 13.57 -25.16 -22.51
N TYR A 348 13.40 -26.02 -21.50
CA TYR A 348 13.27 -27.46 -21.66
C TYR A 348 12.06 -27.84 -22.52
N ASP A 349 10.89 -27.29 -22.17
CA ASP A 349 9.64 -27.53 -22.89
C ASP A 349 9.75 -27.07 -24.35
N PHE A 350 10.37 -25.90 -24.55
CA PHE A 350 10.64 -25.36 -25.89
C PHE A 350 11.61 -26.27 -26.66
N ALA A 351 12.71 -26.67 -26.06
CA ALA A 351 13.68 -27.55 -26.69
C ALA A 351 13.09 -28.90 -27.08
N LYS A 352 12.25 -29.50 -26.25
CA LYS A 352 11.51 -30.74 -26.56
C LYS A 352 10.56 -30.55 -27.73
N THR A 353 9.83 -29.41 -27.78
CA THR A 353 8.87 -29.10 -28.86
C THR A 353 9.58 -28.95 -30.22
N PHE A 354 10.75 -28.31 -30.23
CA PHE A 354 11.48 -28.01 -31.46
C PHE A 354 12.65 -28.97 -31.77
N GLY A 355 12.85 -30.01 -30.92
CA GLY A 355 13.91 -31.01 -31.15
C GLY A 355 15.31 -30.44 -31.00
N ILE A 356 15.53 -29.54 -30.04
CA ILE A 356 16.82 -28.90 -29.78
C ILE A 356 17.58 -29.70 -28.73
N ASP A 357 18.90 -29.73 -28.83
CA ASP A 357 19.78 -30.40 -27.86
C ASP A 357 19.65 -29.87 -26.45
N ILE A 358 19.74 -30.77 -25.45
CA ILE A 358 19.70 -30.46 -24.03
C ILE A 358 21.06 -30.88 -23.43
N ILE A 359 21.83 -29.93 -22.93
CA ILE A 359 23.17 -30.15 -22.39
C ILE A 359 23.18 -29.89 -20.88
N GLU A 360 23.46 -30.93 -20.09
CA GLU A 360 23.62 -30.82 -18.65
C GLU A 360 24.91 -30.05 -18.30
N VAL A 361 24.76 -28.99 -17.50
CA VAL A 361 25.91 -28.23 -16.97
C VAL A 361 25.89 -28.14 -15.43
N ILE A 362 24.82 -28.59 -14.79
CA ILE A 362 24.72 -28.79 -13.34
C ILE A 362 24.22 -30.21 -13.11
N LYS A 363 25.00 -31.00 -12.42
CA LYS A 363 24.70 -32.40 -12.11
C LYS A 363 23.71 -32.50 -10.96
N GLY A 364 22.68 -33.32 -11.06
CA GLY A 364 21.83 -33.60 -9.91
C GLY A 364 20.44 -34.15 -10.24
N GLY A 365 19.98 -34.05 -11.48
CA GLY A 365 18.65 -34.52 -11.90
C GLY A 365 18.68 -35.44 -13.13
N ASP A 366 17.51 -35.89 -13.54
CA ASP A 366 17.30 -36.66 -14.79
C ASP A 366 16.78 -35.72 -15.90
N ILE A 367 17.70 -35.06 -16.60
CA ILE A 367 17.41 -34.14 -17.68
C ILE A 367 16.70 -34.78 -18.90
N THR A 368 16.52 -36.10 -18.88
CA THR A 368 15.75 -36.76 -19.94
C THR A 368 14.25 -36.59 -19.73
N LYS A 369 13.81 -36.31 -18.51
CA LYS A 369 12.41 -36.17 -18.10
C LYS A 369 11.99 -34.71 -17.93
N GLU A 370 12.82 -33.90 -17.26
CA GLU A 370 12.53 -32.50 -16.91
C GLU A 370 13.81 -31.72 -16.72
N ALA A 371 13.72 -30.38 -16.65
CA ALA A 371 14.88 -29.54 -16.31
C ALA A 371 15.25 -29.71 -14.84
N TYR A 372 16.55 -29.72 -14.56
CA TYR A 372 17.06 -29.65 -13.19
C TYR A 372 17.36 -28.21 -12.79
N THR A 373 16.54 -27.66 -11.90
CA THR A 373 16.59 -26.23 -11.53
C THR A 373 17.30 -25.95 -10.22
N GLU A 374 17.70 -27.00 -9.49
CA GLU A 374 18.37 -26.87 -8.19
C GLU A 374 19.88 -26.61 -8.36
N ASP A 375 20.56 -26.30 -7.26
CA ASP A 375 22.02 -26.16 -7.24
C ASP A 375 22.71 -27.53 -7.24
N GLY A 376 23.89 -27.61 -7.81
CA GLY A 376 24.65 -28.85 -7.91
C GLY A 376 26.11 -28.64 -8.37
N GLU A 377 26.81 -29.74 -8.65
CA GLU A 377 28.18 -29.71 -9.17
C GLU A 377 28.17 -29.31 -10.65
N MET A 378 29.02 -28.33 -11.02
CA MET A 378 29.21 -27.90 -12.40
C MET A 378 29.89 -28.99 -13.20
N VAL A 379 29.31 -29.33 -14.35
CA VAL A 379 29.84 -30.33 -15.31
C VAL A 379 29.72 -29.80 -16.73
N ASN A 380 30.54 -30.32 -17.69
CA ASN A 380 30.55 -29.86 -19.06
C ASN A 380 30.72 -28.36 -19.26
N SER A 381 31.29 -27.67 -18.26
CA SER A 381 31.41 -26.24 -18.15
C SER A 381 32.85 -25.73 -18.14
N GLY A 382 33.78 -26.54 -18.63
CA GLY A 382 35.20 -26.20 -18.79
C GLY A 382 35.86 -25.77 -17.51
N PHE A 383 36.25 -24.50 -17.37
CA PHE A 383 36.95 -23.98 -16.19
C PHE A 383 36.09 -23.92 -14.92
N LEU A 384 34.79 -24.14 -15.03
CA LEU A 384 33.86 -24.23 -13.89
C LEU A 384 33.64 -25.65 -13.40
N ASP A 385 34.07 -26.68 -14.14
CA ASP A 385 33.84 -28.10 -13.77
C ASP A 385 34.32 -28.42 -12.36
N GLY A 386 33.49 -29.15 -11.62
CA GLY A 386 33.73 -29.53 -10.24
C GLY A 386 33.37 -28.45 -9.18
N MET A 387 32.97 -27.27 -9.59
CA MET A 387 32.50 -26.25 -8.64
C MET A 387 31.09 -26.60 -8.15
N THR A 388 30.89 -26.52 -6.83
CA THR A 388 29.60 -26.85 -6.19
C THR A 388 28.88 -25.63 -5.60
N ASN A 389 29.56 -24.49 -5.49
CA ASN A 389 28.99 -23.26 -4.98
C ASN A 389 28.58 -22.36 -6.14
N LYS A 390 27.30 -22.14 -6.28
CA LYS A 390 26.71 -21.30 -7.33
C LYS A 390 27.25 -19.86 -7.36
N LYS A 391 27.45 -19.23 -6.19
CA LYS A 391 28.00 -17.85 -6.12
C LYS A 391 29.41 -17.79 -6.67
N ASP A 392 30.24 -18.78 -6.33
CA ASP A 392 31.62 -18.82 -6.79
C ASP A 392 31.71 -19.12 -8.29
N SER A 393 30.80 -19.97 -8.82
CA SER A 393 30.70 -20.26 -10.25
C SER A 393 30.29 -19.04 -11.04
N ILE A 394 29.28 -18.27 -10.55
CA ILE A 394 28.85 -17.00 -11.14
C ILE A 394 30.01 -15.98 -11.10
N ALA A 395 30.68 -15.82 -9.98
CA ALA A 395 31.76 -14.84 -9.83
C ALA A 395 32.90 -15.17 -10.80
N LYS A 396 33.29 -16.43 -10.90
CA LYS A 396 34.35 -16.88 -11.82
C LYS A 396 33.99 -16.72 -13.29
N MET A 397 32.70 -16.92 -13.64
CA MET A 397 32.23 -16.68 -14.99
C MET A 397 32.22 -15.17 -15.31
N LEU A 398 31.80 -14.30 -14.36
CA LEU A 398 31.86 -12.85 -14.54
C LEU A 398 33.28 -12.35 -14.81
N GLU A 399 34.23 -12.80 -14.02
CA GLU A 399 35.68 -12.52 -14.22
C GLU A 399 36.12 -12.90 -15.63
N TYR A 400 35.78 -14.10 -16.07
CA TYR A 400 36.12 -14.58 -17.42
C TYR A 400 35.46 -13.72 -18.53
N LEU A 401 34.18 -13.36 -18.36
CA LEU A 401 33.45 -12.54 -19.35
C LEU A 401 34.07 -11.16 -19.49
N GLU A 402 34.46 -10.53 -18.38
CA GLU A 402 35.10 -9.21 -18.35
C GLU A 402 36.53 -9.28 -18.93
N GLU A 403 37.35 -10.27 -18.55
CA GLU A 403 38.68 -10.45 -19.10
C GLU A 403 38.70 -10.64 -20.63
N LYS A 404 37.71 -11.35 -21.16
CA LYS A 404 37.57 -11.58 -22.59
C LYS A 404 36.87 -10.43 -23.33
N GLY A 405 36.31 -9.45 -22.64
CA GLY A 405 35.53 -8.35 -23.23
C GLY A 405 34.26 -8.82 -23.97
N ILE A 406 33.70 -9.94 -23.52
CA ILE A 406 32.50 -10.57 -24.10
C ILE A 406 31.26 -10.39 -23.23
N GLY A 407 31.42 -9.82 -22.03
CA GLY A 407 30.32 -9.51 -21.12
C GLY A 407 30.80 -8.70 -19.93
N GLU A 408 29.87 -8.32 -19.09
CA GLU A 408 30.11 -7.52 -17.89
C GLU A 408 29.04 -7.83 -16.82
N ALA A 409 29.38 -7.63 -15.56
CA ALA A 409 28.40 -7.65 -14.48
C ALA A 409 27.30 -6.61 -14.71
N GLY A 410 26.08 -6.94 -14.41
CA GLY A 410 24.95 -6.05 -14.63
C GLY A 410 23.86 -6.19 -13.59
N VAL A 411 23.11 -5.10 -13.44
CA VAL A 411 21.90 -5.06 -12.61
C VAL A 411 20.74 -4.67 -13.49
N GLN A 412 19.62 -5.34 -13.32
CA GLN A 412 18.36 -4.97 -13.95
C GLN A 412 17.25 -4.87 -12.90
N TYR A 413 16.21 -4.12 -13.25
CA TYR A 413 15.02 -3.97 -12.45
C TYR A 413 13.79 -4.37 -13.25
N LYS A 414 12.84 -5.04 -12.59
CA LYS A 414 11.52 -5.30 -13.17
C LYS A 414 10.73 -4.01 -13.34
N MET A 415 10.87 -3.10 -12.38
CA MET A 415 10.28 -1.75 -12.42
C MET A 415 10.82 -0.98 -13.64
N LYS A 416 9.93 -0.29 -14.35
CA LYS A 416 10.24 0.57 -15.50
C LYS A 416 10.13 2.03 -15.11
N ASP A 417 10.69 2.92 -15.94
CA ASP A 417 10.46 4.35 -15.82
C ASP A 417 8.96 4.65 -15.91
N TRP A 418 8.52 5.60 -15.13
CA TRP A 418 7.10 5.86 -14.91
C TRP A 418 6.52 6.69 -16.05
N ALA A 419 5.58 6.11 -16.84
CA ALA A 419 4.81 6.80 -17.87
C ALA A 419 3.86 7.83 -17.23
N PHE A 420 4.18 9.11 -17.40
CA PHE A 420 3.71 10.19 -16.54
C PHE A 420 2.64 11.10 -17.14
N ASN A 421 2.30 11.02 -18.41
CA ASN A 421 1.29 11.90 -19.02
C ASN A 421 -0.03 11.20 -19.29
N ARG A 422 -1.11 11.99 -19.30
CA ARG A 422 -2.46 11.57 -19.63
C ARG A 422 -3.05 12.53 -20.67
N GLN A 423 -3.71 11.98 -21.69
CA GLN A 423 -4.40 12.73 -22.74
C GLN A 423 -5.79 13.14 -22.25
N ARG A 424 -5.82 13.94 -21.19
CA ARG A 424 -7.03 14.31 -20.47
C ARG A 424 -7.00 15.79 -20.07
N TYR A 425 -8.19 16.33 -19.80
CA TYR A 425 -8.37 17.71 -19.35
C TYR A 425 -8.18 17.82 -17.82
N TRP A 426 -8.85 16.94 -17.04
CA TRP A 426 -8.89 17.08 -15.58
C TRP A 426 -7.68 16.44 -14.90
N GLY A 427 -6.60 17.20 -14.92
CA GLY A 427 -5.30 16.86 -14.36
C GLY A 427 -4.39 18.08 -14.32
N GLU A 428 -3.29 18.03 -13.60
CA GLU A 428 -2.31 19.11 -13.55
C GLU A 428 -1.67 19.29 -14.94
N PRO A 429 -1.74 20.48 -15.55
CA PRO A 429 -1.06 20.73 -16.82
C PRO A 429 0.47 20.57 -16.71
N ILE A 430 1.08 19.91 -17.68
CA ILE A 430 2.54 19.79 -17.76
C ILE A 430 3.11 21.14 -18.20
N PRO A 431 3.96 21.80 -17.37
CA PRO A 431 4.41 23.17 -17.60
C PRO A 431 5.60 23.25 -18.58
N ILE A 432 5.42 22.71 -19.79
CA ILE A 432 6.44 22.72 -20.87
C ILE A 432 5.89 23.39 -22.11
N VAL A 433 6.77 24.11 -22.81
CA VAL A 433 6.53 24.75 -24.09
C VAL A 433 7.39 24.06 -25.14
N HIS A 434 6.80 23.63 -26.25
CA HIS A 434 7.49 23.09 -27.41
C HIS A 434 7.79 24.20 -28.40
N CYS A 435 9.06 24.62 -28.50
CA CYS A 435 9.55 25.64 -29.41
C CYS A 435 10.28 24.99 -30.60
N PRO A 436 9.96 25.36 -31.86
CA PRO A 436 10.65 24.81 -33.02
C PRO A 436 12.18 25.07 -33.03
N HIS A 437 12.62 26.13 -32.37
CA HIS A 437 14.04 26.52 -32.33
C HIS A 437 14.76 26.09 -31.05
N CYS A 438 14.06 26.12 -29.90
CA CYS A 438 14.67 25.87 -28.60
C CYS A 438 14.40 24.45 -28.05
N GLY A 439 13.53 23.67 -28.69
CA GLY A 439 13.07 22.38 -28.19
C GLY A 439 12.07 22.51 -27.04
N MET A 440 12.18 21.66 -26.06
CA MET A 440 11.35 21.68 -24.85
C MET A 440 11.88 22.77 -23.89
N VAL A 441 11.02 23.72 -23.57
CA VAL A 441 11.34 24.88 -22.71
C VAL A 441 10.39 24.91 -21.52
N PRO A 442 10.88 24.92 -20.26
CA PRO A 442 10.07 25.10 -19.08
C PRO A 442 9.28 26.40 -19.08
N VAL A 443 8.05 26.37 -18.58
CA VAL A 443 7.31 27.59 -18.21
C VAL A 443 8.07 28.27 -17.05
N PRO A 444 8.27 29.59 -17.08
CA PRO A 444 8.91 30.31 -15.97
C PRO A 444 8.21 30.10 -14.64
N TYR A 445 8.98 30.01 -13.54
CA TYR A 445 8.43 29.76 -12.20
C TYR A 445 7.45 30.83 -11.72
N ASP A 446 7.63 32.06 -12.11
CA ASP A 446 6.75 33.19 -11.79
C ASP A 446 5.44 33.20 -12.58
N GLU A 447 5.36 32.39 -13.64
CA GLU A 447 4.12 32.15 -14.40
C GLU A 447 3.32 30.93 -13.87
N LEU A 448 3.84 30.22 -12.88
CA LEU A 448 3.09 29.12 -12.25
C LEU A 448 2.01 29.65 -11.28
N PRO A 449 0.85 29.00 -11.21
CA PRO A 449 0.47 27.79 -11.92
C PRO A 449 0.09 28.02 -13.38
N LEU A 450 0.53 27.12 -14.27
CA LEU A 450 -0.08 27.01 -15.60
C LEU A 450 -1.50 26.47 -15.41
N ARG A 451 -2.49 27.34 -15.65
CA ARG A 451 -3.91 27.06 -15.37
C ARG A 451 -4.59 26.28 -16.48
N LEU A 452 -5.54 25.41 -16.10
CA LEU A 452 -6.47 24.82 -17.05
C LEU A 452 -7.40 25.90 -17.64
N PRO A 453 -7.59 25.94 -18.97
CA PRO A 453 -8.56 26.83 -19.58
C PRO A 453 -9.99 26.38 -19.28
N ASP A 454 -10.91 27.30 -19.19
CA ASP A 454 -12.33 26.96 -19.09
C ASP A 454 -12.81 26.33 -20.40
N MET A 455 -13.42 25.16 -20.33
CA MET A 455 -13.90 24.36 -21.47
C MET A 455 -15.28 23.81 -21.21
N GLN A 456 -16.03 23.58 -22.31
CA GLN A 456 -17.36 22.94 -22.25
C GLN A 456 -17.35 21.50 -22.77
N ASN A 457 -16.36 21.12 -23.58
CA ASN A 457 -16.23 19.77 -24.12
C ASN A 457 -14.90 19.16 -23.69
N PHE A 458 -14.99 18.09 -22.90
CA PHE A 458 -13.88 17.36 -22.30
C PHE A 458 -13.55 16.04 -23.04
N GLU A 459 -14.24 15.74 -24.16
CA GLU A 459 -14.01 14.48 -24.87
C GLU A 459 -12.64 14.49 -25.55
N PRO A 460 -11.82 13.42 -25.33
CA PRO A 460 -10.60 13.19 -26.09
C PRO A 460 -10.85 13.11 -27.59
N GLY A 461 -9.86 13.47 -28.37
CA GLY A 461 -9.88 13.31 -29.82
C GLY A 461 -10.11 11.86 -30.24
N GLN A 462 -10.40 11.63 -31.53
CA GLN A 462 -10.68 10.27 -32.06
C GLN A 462 -9.48 9.34 -31.91
N ASN A 463 -8.27 9.85 -32.06
CA ASN A 463 -7.03 9.09 -31.89
C ASN A 463 -6.49 9.13 -30.46
N GLY A 464 -7.26 9.67 -29.51
CA GLY A 464 -6.87 9.87 -28.13
C GLY A 464 -5.96 11.09 -27.93
N GLU A 465 -6.16 12.16 -28.68
CA GLU A 465 -5.53 13.45 -28.42
C GLU A 465 -6.21 14.12 -27.21
N SER A 466 -5.42 14.87 -26.44
CA SER A 466 -5.91 15.63 -25.30
C SER A 466 -7.00 16.63 -25.72
N PRO A 467 -8.07 16.80 -24.95
CA PRO A 467 -9.05 17.87 -25.16
C PRO A 467 -8.42 19.27 -25.22
N LEU A 468 -7.36 19.51 -24.45
CA LEU A 468 -6.60 20.76 -24.41
C LEU A 468 -6.00 21.14 -25.76
N ALA A 469 -5.66 20.15 -26.59
CA ALA A 469 -5.10 20.38 -27.93
C ALA A 469 -6.06 21.13 -28.86
N LYS A 470 -7.36 21.18 -28.55
CA LYS A 470 -8.37 21.90 -29.33
C LYS A 470 -8.54 23.37 -28.88
N VAL A 471 -7.89 23.79 -27.80
CA VAL A 471 -8.02 25.15 -27.25
C VAL A 471 -6.85 26.00 -27.76
N GLU A 472 -7.03 26.67 -28.88
CA GLU A 472 -5.97 27.47 -29.52
C GLU A 472 -5.37 28.53 -28.59
N THR A 473 -6.17 29.16 -27.75
CA THR A 473 -5.74 30.16 -26.77
C THR A 473 -4.87 29.59 -25.66
N PHE A 474 -5.01 28.30 -25.37
CA PHE A 474 -4.14 27.60 -24.44
C PHE A 474 -2.88 27.08 -25.14
N VAL A 475 -3.02 26.47 -26.32
CA VAL A 475 -1.95 25.82 -27.07
C VAL A 475 -0.92 26.81 -27.57
N ASN A 476 -1.38 27.87 -28.27
CA ASN A 476 -0.47 28.80 -28.91
C ASN A 476 0.10 29.80 -27.89
N CYS A 477 1.42 29.89 -27.85
CA CYS A 477 2.12 30.77 -26.90
C CYS A 477 3.42 31.30 -27.51
N LYS A 478 4.10 32.19 -26.80
CA LYS A 478 5.46 32.58 -27.09
C LYS A 478 6.45 31.72 -26.32
N CYS A 479 7.57 31.41 -26.95
CA CYS A 479 8.64 30.71 -26.30
C CYS A 479 9.27 31.57 -25.21
N PRO A 480 9.33 31.11 -23.93
CA PRO A 480 9.96 31.91 -22.86
C PRO A 480 11.44 32.21 -23.10
N LYS A 481 12.13 31.38 -23.90
CA LYS A 481 13.56 31.51 -24.14
C LYS A 481 13.91 32.45 -25.33
N CYS A 482 13.20 32.34 -26.45
CA CYS A 482 13.51 33.10 -27.66
C CYS A 482 12.42 34.07 -28.14
N GLY A 483 11.25 34.11 -27.52
CA GLY A 483 10.10 34.93 -27.88
C GLY A 483 9.37 34.53 -29.18
N GLY A 484 9.87 33.51 -29.88
CA GLY A 484 9.24 32.97 -31.09
C GLY A 484 7.93 32.24 -30.83
N ASP A 485 7.18 31.93 -31.91
CA ASP A 485 5.94 31.16 -31.79
C ASP A 485 6.23 29.74 -31.31
N ALA A 486 5.45 29.26 -30.39
CA ALA A 486 5.61 27.97 -29.74
C ALA A 486 4.25 27.40 -29.32
N LYS A 487 4.26 26.17 -28.89
CA LYS A 487 3.04 25.47 -28.41
C LYS A 487 3.25 24.93 -27.00
N ARG A 488 2.25 25.13 -26.13
CA ARG A 488 2.23 24.48 -24.82
C ARG A 488 1.99 22.99 -24.97
N GLU A 489 2.53 22.22 -24.01
CA GLU A 489 2.16 20.81 -23.84
C GLU A 489 0.66 20.74 -23.52
N THR A 490 0.01 19.74 -24.10
CA THR A 490 -1.46 19.57 -23.97
C THR A 490 -1.85 18.35 -23.15
N ASP A 491 -0.88 17.52 -22.82
CA ASP A 491 -1.12 16.43 -21.88
C ASP A 491 -1.05 16.92 -20.44
N THR A 492 -1.73 16.22 -19.55
CA THR A 492 -1.74 16.49 -18.11
C THR A 492 -0.98 15.41 -17.35
N MET A 493 -0.57 15.70 -16.13
CA MET A 493 0.01 14.73 -15.21
C MET A 493 -1.05 13.73 -14.74
N PRO A 494 -0.67 12.51 -14.33
CA PRO A 494 -1.60 11.58 -13.70
C PRO A 494 -1.98 12.08 -12.31
N GLN A 495 -3.13 11.65 -11.78
CA GLN A 495 -3.54 11.97 -10.39
C GLN A 495 -2.46 11.64 -9.33
N TRP A 496 -1.63 10.64 -9.60
CA TRP A 496 -0.52 10.25 -8.73
C TRP A 496 0.54 11.33 -8.54
N ALA A 497 0.59 12.36 -9.41
CA ALA A 497 1.49 13.48 -9.26
C ALA A 497 1.14 14.30 -8.02
N GLY A 498 -0.10 14.74 -7.90
CA GLY A 498 -0.60 15.45 -6.72
C GLY A 498 -0.48 14.62 -5.45
N SER A 499 -0.83 13.33 -5.51
CA SER A 499 -0.77 12.47 -4.33
C SER A 499 0.65 12.06 -3.91
N SER A 500 1.70 12.35 -4.71
CA SER A 500 3.07 11.99 -4.37
C SER A 500 3.73 12.88 -3.31
N TRP A 501 3.14 14.02 -2.94
CA TRP A 501 3.77 14.98 -2.04
C TRP A 501 2.81 15.66 -1.03
N TYR A 502 1.53 15.31 -1.00
CA TYR A 502 0.49 15.96 -0.20
C TYR A 502 0.79 16.02 1.30
N PHE A 503 1.51 15.02 1.84
CA PHE A 503 1.94 15.00 3.24
C PHE A 503 2.92 16.12 3.59
N LEU A 504 3.62 16.68 2.62
CA LEU A 504 4.44 17.88 2.81
C LEU A 504 3.56 19.14 2.83
N ARG A 505 2.55 19.22 1.94
CA ARG A 505 1.65 20.36 1.88
C ARG A 505 0.79 20.52 3.11
N TYR A 506 0.36 19.42 3.74
CA TYR A 506 -0.35 19.46 5.01
C TYR A 506 0.41 20.20 6.13
N ILE A 507 1.72 20.23 6.07
CA ILE A 507 2.56 20.89 7.07
C ILE A 507 2.38 22.41 6.98
N ASP A 508 2.17 22.95 5.77
CA ASP A 508 2.06 24.39 5.52
C ASP A 508 1.18 24.70 4.31
N PRO A 509 -0.14 24.42 4.38
CA PRO A 509 -1.01 24.40 3.21
C PRO A 509 -1.24 25.77 2.56
N HIS A 510 -1.04 26.86 3.31
CA HIS A 510 -1.28 28.21 2.86
C HIS A 510 -0.02 28.99 2.48
N ASN A 511 1.12 28.30 2.35
CA ASN A 511 2.37 28.95 1.95
C ASN A 511 2.36 29.28 0.45
N GLU A 512 2.44 30.54 0.14
CA GLU A 512 2.46 31.03 -1.24
C GLU A 512 3.86 31.03 -1.87
N ASN A 513 4.92 31.00 -1.05
CA ASN A 513 6.31 31.20 -1.46
C ASN A 513 7.10 29.90 -1.60
N ALA A 514 6.67 28.84 -0.94
CA ALA A 514 7.30 27.52 -1.00
C ALA A 514 6.24 26.42 -0.89
N LEU A 515 6.58 25.19 -1.27
CA LEU A 515 5.68 24.04 -1.09
C LEU A 515 5.31 23.82 0.40
N ALA A 516 6.23 24.14 1.29
CA ALA A 516 6.07 24.30 2.74
C ALA A 516 7.31 25.02 3.30
N ASP A 517 7.17 25.66 4.46
CA ASP A 517 8.26 26.31 5.16
C ASP A 517 9.33 25.31 5.63
N PRO A 518 10.64 25.54 5.38
CA PRO A 518 11.70 24.60 5.74
C PRO A 518 11.79 24.25 7.23
N GLU A 519 11.55 25.21 8.13
CA GLU A 519 11.60 24.97 9.58
C GLU A 519 10.39 24.15 10.04
N LYS A 520 9.21 24.34 9.43
CA LYS A 520 8.05 23.49 9.67
C LYS A 520 8.28 22.06 9.15
N LEU A 521 8.89 21.92 7.95
CA LEU A 521 9.29 20.62 7.41
C LEU A 521 10.25 19.90 8.34
N LYS A 522 11.27 20.60 8.86
CA LYS A 522 12.24 20.05 9.80
C LYS A 522 11.61 19.61 11.13
N TYR A 523 10.59 20.32 11.60
CA TYR A 523 9.87 19.97 12.82
C TYR A 523 8.97 18.73 12.62
N TRP A 524 8.20 18.66 11.52
CA TRP A 524 7.18 17.65 11.33
C TRP A 524 7.67 16.36 10.65
N MET A 525 8.66 16.45 9.74
CA MET A 525 9.13 15.27 9.02
C MET A 525 10.12 14.42 9.84
N PRO A 526 10.20 13.10 9.57
CA PRO A 526 9.28 12.32 8.74
C PRO A 526 7.89 12.16 9.38
N VAL A 527 6.91 11.71 8.60
CA VAL A 527 5.63 11.23 9.10
C VAL A 527 5.87 10.08 10.07
N ASP A 528 5.36 10.16 11.30
CA ASP A 528 5.63 9.15 12.33
C ASP A 528 4.91 7.84 12.09
N TRP A 529 3.66 7.90 11.63
CA TRP A 529 2.86 6.72 11.33
C TRP A 529 1.90 6.97 10.18
N TYR A 530 2.03 6.18 9.13
CA TYR A 530 1.16 6.21 7.97
C TYR A 530 0.33 4.93 7.87
N ASN A 531 -0.99 5.05 7.71
CA ASN A 531 -1.91 3.93 7.52
C ASN A 531 -2.69 4.07 6.21
N GLY A 532 -2.85 2.98 5.45
CA GLY A 532 -3.59 3.01 4.19
C GLY A 532 -3.73 1.64 3.54
N GLY A 533 -4.33 1.61 2.35
CA GLY A 533 -4.65 0.40 1.61
C GLY A 533 -3.43 -0.36 1.08
N MET A 534 -3.55 -1.69 1.00
CA MET A 534 -2.50 -2.53 0.43
C MET A 534 -2.33 -2.33 -1.09
N GLU A 535 -3.37 -1.88 -1.79
CA GLU A 535 -3.37 -1.59 -3.22
C GLU A 535 -2.43 -0.44 -3.61
N HIS A 536 -2.10 0.43 -2.65
CA HIS A 536 -1.22 1.58 -2.87
C HIS A 536 0.26 1.28 -2.62
N VAL A 537 0.60 0.08 -2.10
CA VAL A 537 1.98 -0.29 -1.71
C VAL A 537 2.96 -0.23 -2.88
N THR A 538 2.53 -0.68 -4.06
CA THR A 538 3.35 -0.71 -5.29
C THR A 538 3.05 0.45 -6.25
N ARG A 539 2.20 1.40 -5.87
CA ARG A 539 1.80 2.56 -6.65
C ARG A 539 2.16 3.85 -5.90
N HIS A 540 1.18 4.47 -5.26
CA HIS A 540 1.35 5.73 -4.53
C HIS A 540 2.59 5.73 -3.62
N MET A 541 2.82 4.68 -2.82
CA MET A 541 3.96 4.65 -1.90
C MET A 541 5.32 4.66 -2.60
N ILE A 542 5.46 3.93 -3.71
CA ILE A 542 6.72 3.96 -4.48
C ILE A 542 6.91 5.33 -5.11
N TYR A 543 5.86 5.94 -5.67
CA TYR A 543 5.92 7.26 -6.28
C TYR A 543 6.23 8.36 -5.26
N SER A 544 5.54 8.36 -4.12
CA SER A 544 5.76 9.36 -3.07
C SER A 544 7.15 9.24 -2.44
N ARG A 545 7.67 8.02 -2.25
CA ARG A 545 9.05 7.81 -1.79
C ARG A 545 10.07 8.29 -2.83
N PHE A 546 9.83 8.05 -4.11
CA PHE A 546 10.69 8.56 -5.19
C PHE A 546 10.72 10.09 -5.21
N TRP A 547 9.55 10.74 -5.21
CA TRP A 547 9.45 12.20 -5.20
C TRP A 547 10.11 12.79 -3.96
N HIS A 548 9.91 12.20 -2.80
CA HIS A 548 10.51 12.65 -1.54
C HIS A 548 12.04 12.53 -1.55
N LYS A 549 12.58 11.41 -2.02
CA LYS A 549 14.03 11.23 -2.18
C LYS A 549 14.65 12.25 -3.13
N PHE A 550 13.96 12.56 -4.21
CA PHE A 550 14.38 13.63 -5.11
C PHE A 550 14.37 15.00 -4.41
N LEU A 551 13.32 15.32 -3.67
CA LEU A 551 13.24 16.56 -2.88
C LEU A 551 14.33 16.62 -1.79
N TYR A 552 14.70 15.49 -1.23
CA TYR A 552 15.84 15.39 -0.32
C TYR A 552 17.17 15.70 -1.02
N ASP A 553 17.39 15.16 -2.20
CA ASP A 553 18.62 15.41 -2.99
C ASP A 553 18.82 16.86 -3.35
N ILE A 554 17.72 17.60 -3.58
CA ILE A 554 17.78 19.06 -3.85
C ILE A 554 17.62 19.92 -2.58
N GLY A 555 17.67 19.32 -1.39
CA GLY A 555 17.69 20.02 -0.11
C GLY A 555 16.38 20.66 0.34
N VAL A 556 15.23 20.21 -0.20
CA VAL A 556 13.90 20.75 0.14
C VAL A 556 13.32 20.11 1.39
N VAL A 557 13.57 18.83 1.62
CA VAL A 557 13.09 18.08 2.78
C VAL A 557 14.24 17.58 3.64
N PRO A 558 14.04 17.39 4.97
CA PRO A 558 15.14 17.14 5.92
C PRO A 558 15.57 15.68 6.04
N CYS A 559 14.83 14.74 5.46
CA CYS A 559 15.06 13.29 5.59
C CYS A 559 14.86 12.55 4.26
N ASP A 560 15.51 11.40 4.11
CA ASP A 560 15.49 10.60 2.87
C ASP A 560 14.22 9.77 2.70
N GLU A 561 13.60 9.32 3.81
CA GLU A 561 12.34 8.57 3.78
C GLU A 561 11.19 9.42 4.32
N PRO A 562 10.03 9.44 3.63
CA PRO A 562 8.90 10.26 4.03
C PRO A 562 8.13 9.71 5.24
N TYR A 563 8.14 8.40 5.44
CA TYR A 563 7.33 7.71 6.44
C TYR A 563 8.19 6.81 7.32
N ALA A 564 8.17 7.02 8.65
CA ALA A 564 8.90 6.19 9.59
C ALA A 564 8.24 4.81 9.79
N LYS A 565 6.91 4.79 9.86
CA LYS A 565 6.13 3.56 10.05
C LYS A 565 4.97 3.47 9.07
N ARG A 566 4.73 2.26 8.51
CA ARG A 566 3.60 1.99 7.61
C ARG A 566 2.83 0.75 8.03
N THR A 567 1.52 0.92 8.20
CA THR A 567 0.55 -0.15 8.46
C THR A 567 -0.55 -0.16 7.41
N ALA A 568 -1.34 -1.22 7.38
CA ALA A 568 -2.46 -1.33 6.47
C ALA A 568 -3.69 -1.89 7.18
N GLN A 569 -4.87 -1.45 6.74
CA GLN A 569 -6.15 -1.98 7.17
C GLN A 569 -6.66 -3.06 6.21
N GLY A 570 -7.43 -4.00 6.76
CA GLY A 570 -8.21 -4.94 5.96
C GLY A 570 -9.51 -4.32 5.44
N LEU A 571 -10.05 -4.90 4.38
CA LEU A 571 -11.28 -4.44 3.75
C LEU A 571 -12.52 -4.73 4.61
N ILE A 572 -13.53 -3.87 4.54
CA ILE A 572 -14.90 -4.24 4.91
C ILE A 572 -15.58 -4.79 3.66
N LEU A 573 -16.05 -6.01 3.76
CA LEU A 573 -16.83 -6.67 2.73
C LEU A 573 -18.32 -6.34 2.91
N GLY A 574 -19.09 -6.46 1.84
CA GLY A 574 -20.54 -6.33 1.91
C GLY A 574 -21.16 -7.42 2.82
N PRO A 575 -22.45 -7.30 3.15
CA PRO A 575 -23.17 -8.34 3.90
C PRO A 575 -23.16 -9.72 3.21
N ASP A 576 -22.90 -9.73 1.90
CA ASP A 576 -22.75 -10.91 1.04
C ASP A 576 -21.35 -11.56 1.11
N GLY A 577 -20.41 -10.97 1.86
CA GLY A 577 -19.02 -11.41 1.95
C GLY A 577 -18.14 -11.02 0.75
N GLU A 578 -18.67 -10.25 -0.18
CA GLU A 578 -17.96 -9.77 -1.37
C GLU A 578 -17.43 -8.35 -1.18
N LYS A 579 -16.40 -7.97 -1.98
CA LYS A 579 -15.90 -6.59 -1.98
C LYS A 579 -17.06 -5.62 -2.29
N MET A 580 -17.22 -4.60 -1.46
CA MET A 580 -18.21 -3.55 -1.69
C MET A 580 -17.99 -2.87 -3.02
N SER A 581 -19.03 -2.80 -3.84
CA SER A 581 -19.04 -2.14 -5.14
C SER A 581 -20.40 -1.53 -5.42
N LYS A 582 -20.41 -0.33 -6.00
CA LYS A 582 -21.64 0.35 -6.42
C LYS A 582 -22.44 -0.44 -7.45
N SER A 583 -21.74 -1.11 -8.36
CA SER A 583 -22.35 -1.95 -9.39
C SER A 583 -23.05 -3.20 -8.82
N LYS A 584 -22.63 -3.68 -7.65
CA LYS A 584 -23.24 -4.81 -6.92
C LYS A 584 -24.36 -4.36 -5.97
N GLY A 585 -24.48 -3.06 -5.67
CA GLY A 585 -25.48 -2.54 -4.72
C GLY A 585 -25.28 -2.99 -3.27
N ASN A 586 -24.07 -3.47 -2.91
CA ASN A 586 -23.73 -3.99 -1.58
C ASN A 586 -22.94 -3.00 -0.71
N VAL A 587 -22.90 -1.72 -1.11
CA VAL A 587 -22.22 -0.65 -0.36
C VAL A 587 -23.05 -0.21 0.83
N VAL A 588 -22.43 -0.05 1.99
CA VAL A 588 -23.04 0.51 3.20
C VAL A 588 -22.62 1.97 3.34
N ASP A 589 -23.61 2.90 3.31
CA ASP A 589 -23.36 4.34 3.50
C ASP A 589 -23.18 4.64 5.01
N PRO A 590 -22.10 5.29 5.40
CA PRO A 590 -21.88 5.65 6.80
C PRO A 590 -22.95 6.60 7.36
N ASN A 591 -23.59 7.42 6.52
CA ASN A 591 -24.68 8.29 6.99
C ASN A 591 -25.89 7.51 7.48
N ASP A 592 -26.28 6.45 6.78
CA ASP A 592 -27.41 5.60 7.18
C ASP A 592 -27.15 4.96 8.56
N VAL A 593 -25.93 4.51 8.78
CA VAL A 593 -25.52 3.92 10.07
C VAL A 593 -25.49 4.98 11.17
N VAL A 594 -24.99 6.17 10.90
CA VAL A 594 -24.96 7.29 11.87
C VAL A 594 -26.39 7.76 12.21
N ASP A 595 -27.29 7.83 11.22
CA ASP A 595 -28.67 8.24 11.44
C ASP A 595 -29.44 7.24 12.33
N GLU A 596 -29.15 5.94 12.20
CA GLU A 596 -29.85 4.88 12.94
C GLU A 596 -29.21 4.59 14.31
N TYR A 597 -27.85 4.59 14.38
CA TYR A 597 -27.12 4.11 15.55
C TYR A 597 -26.25 5.16 16.24
N GLY A 598 -25.87 6.22 15.55
CA GLY A 598 -24.90 7.23 16.01
C GLY A 598 -23.47 6.95 15.53
N ALA A 599 -22.64 8.02 15.50
CA ALA A 599 -21.26 7.97 15.06
C ALA A 599 -20.37 7.12 15.97
N ASP A 600 -20.58 7.20 17.29
CA ASP A 600 -19.78 6.44 18.26
C ASP A 600 -20.00 4.93 18.13
N VAL A 601 -21.22 4.50 17.76
CA VAL A 601 -21.50 3.08 17.49
C VAL A 601 -20.80 2.63 16.21
N LEU A 602 -20.89 3.42 15.14
CA LEU A 602 -20.19 3.12 13.89
C LEU A 602 -18.67 3.01 14.10
N ARG A 603 -18.05 3.98 14.77
CA ARG A 603 -16.61 3.99 15.09
C ARG A 603 -16.20 2.76 15.90
N THR A 604 -16.96 2.46 16.95
CA THR A 604 -16.71 1.26 17.79
C THR A 604 -16.81 -0.02 16.98
N TYR A 605 -17.85 -0.14 16.14
CA TYR A 605 -18.09 -1.35 15.38
C TYR A 605 -17.01 -1.62 14.32
N VAL A 606 -16.61 -0.63 13.52
CA VAL A 606 -15.61 -0.84 12.46
C VAL A 606 -14.23 -1.24 13.02
N LEU A 607 -13.97 -0.95 14.29
CA LEU A 607 -12.76 -1.34 15.01
C LEU A 607 -12.91 -2.66 15.80
N PHE A 608 -14.14 -3.07 16.07
CA PHE A 608 -14.44 -4.30 16.83
C PHE A 608 -14.68 -5.53 15.95
N MET A 609 -15.03 -5.36 14.68
CA MET A 609 -15.49 -6.41 13.76
C MET A 609 -14.47 -7.52 13.46
N GLY A 610 -13.24 -7.45 13.98
CA GLY A 610 -12.19 -8.45 13.80
C GLY A 610 -10.79 -7.84 13.90
N ASP A 611 -9.79 -8.60 13.49
CA ASP A 611 -8.43 -8.07 13.36
C ASP A 611 -8.42 -6.91 12.37
N TYR A 612 -7.71 -5.81 12.74
CA TYR A 612 -7.73 -4.58 11.95
C TYR A 612 -7.16 -4.77 10.54
N THR A 613 -6.17 -5.66 10.40
CA THR A 613 -5.49 -5.95 9.13
C THR A 613 -6.24 -6.94 8.25
N SER A 614 -7.25 -7.63 8.80
CA SER A 614 -8.01 -8.65 8.11
C SER A 614 -9.29 -8.11 7.48
N ALA A 615 -9.70 -8.71 6.37
CA ALA A 615 -11.00 -8.44 5.78
C ALA A 615 -12.12 -9.08 6.61
N ALA A 616 -13.25 -8.37 6.75
CA ALA A 616 -14.40 -8.88 7.50
C ALA A 616 -15.71 -8.41 6.85
N PRO A 617 -16.78 -9.24 6.83
CA PRO A 617 -18.08 -8.86 6.30
C PRO A 617 -18.83 -7.95 7.25
N TRP A 618 -19.63 -7.03 6.69
CA TRP A 618 -20.56 -6.19 7.45
C TRP A 618 -21.66 -7.02 8.12
N SER A 619 -21.96 -6.75 9.39
CA SER A 619 -22.96 -7.46 10.17
C SER A 619 -23.81 -6.52 11.03
N GLU A 620 -25.08 -6.33 10.65
CA GLU A 620 -26.05 -5.51 11.40
C GLU A 620 -26.27 -5.99 12.82
N SER A 621 -26.23 -7.30 13.05
CA SER A 621 -26.38 -7.87 14.40
C SER A 621 -25.25 -7.46 15.33
N SER A 622 -24.03 -7.34 14.77
CA SER A 622 -22.84 -6.91 15.51
C SER A 622 -22.85 -5.40 15.78
N VAL A 623 -23.35 -4.58 14.84
CA VAL A 623 -23.61 -3.15 15.07
C VAL A 623 -24.52 -2.95 16.27
N ARG A 624 -25.64 -3.69 16.32
CA ARG A 624 -26.57 -3.66 17.48
C ARG A 624 -25.88 -4.12 18.78
N GLY A 625 -24.89 -5.01 18.71
CA GLY A 625 -24.07 -5.39 19.85
C GLY A 625 -23.25 -4.21 20.39
N CYS A 626 -22.62 -3.45 19.51
CA CYS A 626 -21.88 -2.24 19.86
C CYS A 626 -22.81 -1.13 20.41
N LYS A 627 -24.01 -0.96 19.83
CA LYS A 627 -25.02 -0.04 20.38
C LYS A 627 -25.34 -0.37 21.85
N ARG A 628 -25.63 -1.66 22.15
CA ARG A 628 -25.88 -2.08 23.55
C ARG A 628 -24.70 -1.79 24.48
N PHE A 629 -23.48 -1.95 24.00
CA PHE A 629 -22.29 -1.61 24.78
C PHE A 629 -22.26 -0.11 25.10
N ILE A 630 -22.44 0.76 24.11
CA ILE A 630 -22.49 2.23 24.29
C ILE A 630 -23.61 2.65 25.22
N GLU A 631 -24.81 2.06 25.12
CA GLU A 631 -25.93 2.31 26.03
C GLU A 631 -25.65 1.87 27.48
N ARG A 632 -24.93 0.76 27.66
CA ARG A 632 -24.49 0.33 29.00
C ARG A 632 -23.46 1.29 29.58
N VAL A 633 -22.52 1.78 28.76
CA VAL A 633 -21.55 2.81 29.22
C VAL A 633 -22.29 4.06 29.67
N TRP A 634 -23.29 4.50 28.92
CA TRP A 634 -24.15 5.61 29.36
C TRP A 634 -24.84 5.32 30.70
N GLY A 635 -25.32 4.10 30.87
CA GLY A 635 -25.96 3.64 32.12
C GLY A 635 -25.07 3.72 33.35
N MET A 636 -23.75 3.60 33.22
CA MET A 636 -22.80 3.66 34.34
C MET A 636 -22.85 5.00 35.08
N LEU A 637 -23.19 6.09 34.40
CA LEU A 637 -23.35 7.40 35.06
C LEU A 637 -24.33 7.33 36.24
N PHE A 638 -25.38 6.55 36.11
CA PHE A 638 -26.42 6.39 37.14
C PHE A 638 -26.07 5.34 38.19
N MET A 639 -24.96 4.64 38.04
CA MET A 639 -24.41 3.66 38.97
C MET A 639 -23.31 4.23 39.85
N THR A 640 -22.89 5.49 39.61
CA THR A 640 -21.77 6.10 40.32
C THR A 640 -22.09 6.35 41.78
N LYS A 641 -21.16 5.98 42.69
CA LYS A 641 -21.23 6.20 44.15
C LYS A 641 -19.86 6.53 44.72
N GLY A 642 -19.73 7.69 45.32
CA GLY A 642 -18.48 8.08 45.99
C GLY A 642 -17.32 8.40 45.04
N LYS A 643 -16.11 8.44 45.59
CA LYS A 643 -14.84 8.74 44.94
C LYS A 643 -13.77 7.71 45.30
N GLY A 644 -12.63 7.72 44.62
CA GLY A 644 -11.54 6.78 44.83
C GLY A 644 -11.69 5.49 44.05
N SER A 645 -11.10 4.39 44.51
CA SER A 645 -11.19 3.06 43.87
C SER A 645 -12.03 2.09 44.69
N THR A 646 -12.75 1.19 44.00
CA THR A 646 -13.50 0.10 44.58
C THR A 646 -12.57 -1.13 44.66
N GLU A 647 -12.35 -1.68 45.87
CA GLU A 647 -11.45 -2.80 46.15
C GLU A 647 -11.67 -3.98 45.15
N LYS A 648 -12.94 -4.33 44.85
CA LYS A 648 -13.29 -5.39 43.91
C LYS A 648 -12.97 -5.09 42.44
N LEU A 649 -12.94 -3.82 42.04
CA LEU A 649 -12.73 -3.40 40.66
C LEU A 649 -11.32 -2.91 40.39
N GLU A 650 -10.53 -2.62 41.42
CA GLU A 650 -9.20 -1.99 41.29
C GLU A 650 -8.29 -2.78 40.35
N SER A 651 -8.13 -4.09 40.57
CA SER A 651 -7.30 -4.94 39.72
C SER A 651 -7.83 -4.99 38.29
N ALA A 652 -9.15 -5.09 38.08
CA ALA A 652 -9.77 -5.11 36.75
C ALA A 652 -9.54 -3.80 35.98
N PHE A 653 -9.61 -2.64 36.65
CA PHE A 653 -9.29 -1.34 36.04
C PHE A 653 -7.82 -1.28 35.63
N HIS A 654 -6.87 -1.62 36.50
CA HIS A 654 -5.43 -1.56 36.18
C HIS A 654 -5.07 -2.52 35.03
N LYS A 655 -5.62 -3.74 35.01
CA LYS A 655 -5.47 -4.68 33.90
C LYS A 655 -6.02 -4.12 32.59
N THR A 656 -7.21 -3.52 32.63
CA THR A 656 -7.85 -2.96 31.44
C THR A 656 -7.06 -1.77 30.90
N VAL A 657 -6.57 -0.85 31.74
CA VAL A 657 -5.71 0.26 31.33
C VAL A 657 -4.46 -0.27 30.63
N LYS A 658 -3.76 -1.24 31.25
CA LYS A 658 -2.58 -1.88 30.66
C LYS A 658 -2.90 -2.51 29.30
N LYS A 659 -3.96 -3.32 29.23
CA LYS A 659 -4.37 -4.02 28.02
C LYS A 659 -4.74 -3.08 26.89
N VAL A 660 -5.63 -2.11 27.15
CA VAL A 660 -6.09 -1.15 26.14
C VAL A 660 -4.92 -0.29 25.63
N SER A 661 -4.03 0.16 26.53
CA SER A 661 -2.84 0.93 26.15
C SER A 661 -1.93 0.16 25.19
N SER A 662 -1.65 -1.11 25.51
CA SER A 662 -0.81 -1.98 24.66
C SER A 662 -1.48 -2.35 23.34
N ASP A 663 -2.78 -2.66 23.38
CA ASP A 663 -3.52 -3.09 22.20
C ASP A 663 -3.67 -1.97 21.17
N ILE A 664 -3.84 -0.71 21.59
CA ILE A 664 -3.88 0.45 20.69
C ILE A 664 -2.55 0.60 19.94
N GLU A 665 -1.41 0.46 20.63
CA GLU A 665 -0.08 0.55 19.99
C GLU A 665 0.15 -0.54 18.94
N GLN A 666 -0.50 -1.69 19.12
CA GLN A 666 -0.41 -2.84 18.20
C GLN A 666 -1.56 -2.88 17.19
N MET A 667 -2.43 -1.86 17.15
CA MET A 667 -3.66 -1.82 16.33
C MET A 667 -4.61 -3.00 16.57
N LYS A 668 -4.56 -3.59 17.77
CA LYS A 668 -5.48 -4.67 18.22
C LYS A 668 -6.75 -4.07 18.84
N PHE A 669 -7.43 -3.23 18.08
CA PHE A 669 -8.58 -2.46 18.56
C PHE A 669 -9.74 -3.33 19.04
N ASN A 670 -9.97 -4.45 18.37
CA ASN A 670 -11.02 -5.42 18.74
C ASN A 670 -10.79 -5.99 20.15
N THR A 671 -9.56 -6.32 20.51
CA THR A 671 -9.24 -6.84 21.85
C THR A 671 -9.24 -5.74 22.90
N ALA A 672 -8.87 -4.51 22.55
CA ALA A 672 -9.01 -3.34 23.42
C ALA A 672 -10.49 -3.08 23.77
N ILE A 673 -11.37 -3.09 22.77
CA ILE A 673 -12.82 -2.91 22.96
C ILE A 673 -13.38 -4.09 23.78
N ALA A 674 -12.98 -5.34 23.49
CA ALA A 674 -13.39 -6.51 24.26
C ALA A 674 -12.99 -6.41 25.74
N ALA A 675 -11.79 -5.90 26.04
CA ALA A 675 -11.36 -5.68 27.42
C ALA A 675 -12.25 -4.65 28.15
N MET A 676 -12.64 -3.58 27.47
CA MET A 676 -13.58 -2.59 28.03
C MET A 676 -15.00 -3.17 28.18
N MET A 677 -15.44 -4.04 27.27
CA MET A 677 -16.72 -4.76 27.42
C MET A 677 -16.71 -5.71 28.62
N SER A 678 -15.57 -6.39 28.87
CA SER A 678 -15.39 -7.24 30.06
C SER A 678 -15.46 -6.42 31.35
N LEU A 679 -14.70 -5.34 31.43
CA LEU A 679 -14.75 -4.41 32.57
C LEU A 679 -16.18 -3.85 32.81
N THR A 680 -16.94 -3.61 31.72
CA THR A 680 -18.36 -3.23 31.82
C THR A 680 -19.17 -4.31 32.51
N ASN A 681 -18.92 -5.60 32.20
CA ASN A 681 -19.63 -6.69 32.89
C ASN A 681 -19.28 -6.73 34.41
N ASP A 682 -17.99 -6.59 34.73
CA ASP A 682 -17.52 -6.58 36.13
C ASP A 682 -18.15 -5.42 36.93
N ILE A 683 -18.27 -4.23 36.32
CA ILE A 683 -18.94 -3.07 36.92
C ILE A 683 -20.42 -3.33 37.15
N TYR A 684 -21.12 -3.92 36.20
CA TYR A 684 -22.55 -4.26 36.35
C TYR A 684 -22.78 -5.37 37.37
N GLU A 685 -21.88 -6.34 37.45
CA GLU A 685 -21.93 -7.40 38.49
C GLU A 685 -21.67 -6.81 39.88
N ASN A 686 -20.74 -5.85 40.00
CA ASN A 686 -20.49 -5.13 41.26
C ASN A 686 -21.68 -4.21 41.67
N GLY A 687 -22.52 -3.81 40.71
CA GLY A 687 -23.70 -2.97 40.90
C GLY A 687 -23.42 -1.47 41.16
N SER A 688 -22.17 -1.05 41.23
CA SER A 688 -21.76 0.35 41.36
C SER A 688 -20.29 0.53 40.98
N LEU A 689 -19.90 1.78 40.70
CA LEU A 689 -18.52 2.23 40.53
C LEU A 689 -18.38 3.65 41.09
N THR A 690 -17.16 4.12 41.28
CA THR A 690 -16.92 5.52 41.74
C THR A 690 -16.91 6.48 40.55
N THR A 691 -17.00 7.79 40.82
CA THR A 691 -16.86 8.81 39.79
C THR A 691 -15.46 8.84 39.19
N ASP A 692 -14.42 8.51 39.98
CA ASP A 692 -13.02 8.45 39.51
C ASP A 692 -12.81 7.23 38.59
N GLU A 693 -13.38 6.08 38.94
CA GLU A 693 -13.37 4.87 38.09
C GLU A 693 -14.08 5.09 36.75
N LEU A 694 -15.27 5.72 36.78
CA LEU A 694 -15.95 6.09 35.52
C LEU A 694 -15.12 7.08 34.70
N GLY A 695 -14.46 8.03 35.37
CA GLY A 695 -13.52 8.95 34.70
C GLY A 695 -12.32 8.25 34.05
N ILE A 696 -11.80 7.17 34.62
CA ILE A 696 -10.78 6.31 33.97
C ILE A 696 -11.38 5.60 32.76
N PHE A 697 -12.54 4.95 32.92
CA PHE A 697 -13.20 4.22 31.82
C PHE A 697 -13.50 5.13 30.64
N VAL A 698 -14.05 6.30 30.87
CA VAL A 698 -14.41 7.29 29.85
C VAL A 698 -13.18 7.73 29.06
N ARG A 699 -12.04 7.96 29.72
CA ARG A 699 -10.79 8.31 29.05
C ARG A 699 -10.23 7.15 28.20
N LEU A 700 -10.35 5.89 28.63
CA LEU A 700 -9.97 4.73 27.84
C LEU A 700 -10.82 4.56 26.58
N LEU A 701 -12.12 4.82 26.70
CA LEU A 701 -13.06 4.67 25.60
C LEU A 701 -13.04 5.87 24.63
N CYS A 702 -12.60 7.06 25.08
CA CYS A 702 -12.66 8.31 24.33
C CYS A 702 -12.06 8.21 22.91
N PRO A 703 -10.93 7.55 22.64
CA PRO A 703 -10.43 7.40 21.28
C PRO A 703 -11.39 6.64 20.34
N PHE A 704 -12.19 5.73 20.86
CA PHE A 704 -13.13 4.91 20.09
C PHE A 704 -14.50 5.56 19.92
N ALA A 705 -15.04 6.13 20.99
CA ALA A 705 -16.38 6.71 21.07
C ALA A 705 -16.32 8.10 21.74
N PRO A 706 -15.80 9.11 21.02
CA PRO A 706 -15.47 10.40 21.65
C PRO A 706 -16.68 11.22 22.11
N HIS A 707 -17.81 11.16 21.39
CA HIS A 707 -18.95 12.04 21.72
C HIS A 707 -19.60 11.67 23.04
N ILE A 708 -19.88 10.39 23.28
CA ILE A 708 -20.40 9.93 24.57
C ILE A 708 -19.41 10.20 25.71
N CYS A 709 -18.09 10.05 25.42
CA CYS A 709 -17.06 10.26 26.43
C CYS A 709 -16.90 11.72 26.80
N GLU A 710 -17.01 12.65 25.88
CA GLU A 710 -17.04 14.10 26.21
C GLU A 710 -18.26 14.44 27.06
N GLU A 711 -19.45 13.92 26.73
CA GLU A 711 -20.67 14.17 27.49
C GLU A 711 -20.61 13.61 28.91
N LEU A 712 -20.12 12.39 29.05
CA LEU A 712 -19.92 11.78 30.38
C LEU A 712 -18.85 12.52 31.19
N TRP A 713 -17.75 12.95 30.55
CA TRP A 713 -16.69 13.71 31.18
C TRP A 713 -17.19 15.04 31.73
N GLU A 714 -18.00 15.78 30.93
CA GLU A 714 -18.63 17.02 31.36
C GLU A 714 -19.56 16.78 32.56
N ARG A 715 -20.40 15.74 32.52
CA ARG A 715 -21.35 15.39 33.61
C ARG A 715 -20.67 14.93 34.88
N LEU A 716 -19.47 14.37 34.79
CA LEU A 716 -18.64 14.00 35.94
C LEU A 716 -17.89 15.22 36.55
N GLY A 717 -18.02 16.40 35.92
CA GLY A 717 -17.29 17.61 36.32
C GLY A 717 -15.82 17.61 35.91
N GLY A 718 -15.48 16.86 34.85
CA GLY A 718 -14.15 16.83 34.26
C GLY A 718 -13.73 18.20 33.72
N LYS A 719 -12.44 18.53 33.88
CA LYS A 719 -11.89 19.81 33.40
C LYS A 719 -11.51 19.69 31.91
N GLY A 720 -11.98 20.67 31.11
CA GLY A 720 -11.68 20.73 29.67
C GLY A 720 -12.34 19.59 28.88
N LEU A 721 -11.76 19.26 27.73
CA LEU A 721 -12.25 18.18 26.88
C LEU A 721 -11.68 16.83 27.30
N CYS A 722 -12.50 15.78 27.27
CA CYS A 722 -12.06 14.40 27.50
C CYS A 722 -10.94 13.98 26.54
N SER A 723 -11.07 14.35 25.27
CA SER A 723 -10.09 14.09 24.21
C SER A 723 -8.72 14.73 24.43
N LEU A 724 -8.62 15.69 25.35
CA LEU A 724 -7.37 16.37 25.73
C LEU A 724 -6.97 16.09 27.19
N ALA A 725 -7.74 15.29 27.92
CA ALA A 725 -7.42 14.87 29.28
C ALA A 725 -6.27 13.85 29.28
N SER A 726 -5.54 13.75 30.40
CA SER A 726 -4.40 12.82 30.49
C SER A 726 -4.82 11.36 30.32
N TRP A 727 -4.07 10.60 29.52
CA TRP A 727 -4.27 9.16 29.37
C TRP A 727 -4.14 8.45 30.72
N PRO A 728 -5.02 7.51 31.06
CA PRO A 728 -4.95 6.78 32.31
C PRO A 728 -3.66 5.97 32.44
N VAL A 729 -3.10 5.94 33.65
CA VAL A 729 -1.93 5.12 33.98
C VAL A 729 -2.33 3.94 34.87
N TYR A 730 -1.58 2.86 34.79
CA TYR A 730 -1.78 1.69 35.63
C TYR A 730 -0.60 1.45 36.57
N ASP A 731 -0.87 0.79 37.67
CA ASP A 731 0.14 0.28 38.61
C ASP A 731 0.33 -1.21 38.34
N GLU A 732 1.54 -1.61 37.98
CA GLU A 732 1.87 -3.01 37.64
C GLU A 732 1.60 -3.97 38.83
N SER A 733 1.83 -3.51 40.04
CA SER A 733 1.60 -4.32 41.24
C SER A 733 0.11 -4.70 41.45
N LYS A 734 -0.78 -3.80 40.98
CA LYS A 734 -2.24 -3.97 41.09
C LYS A 734 -2.84 -4.75 39.89
N THR A 735 -2.04 -5.13 38.95
CA THR A 735 -2.49 -5.98 37.82
C THR A 735 -2.45 -7.47 38.17
N LYS A 736 -1.97 -7.85 39.32
CA LYS A 736 -1.97 -9.24 39.79
C LYS A 736 -3.28 -9.54 40.55
N ASP A 737 -3.86 -10.69 40.27
CA ASP A 737 -4.99 -11.18 41.05
C ASP A 737 -4.45 -11.78 42.32
N ASP A 738 -5.05 -11.45 43.45
CA ASP A 738 -4.79 -12.12 44.74
C ASP A 738 -5.30 -13.56 44.74
N THR A 739 -6.28 -13.85 43.88
CA THR A 739 -6.80 -15.18 43.64
C THR A 739 -6.88 -15.53 42.15
N VAL A 740 -6.69 -16.78 41.82
CA VAL A 740 -6.77 -17.31 40.46
C VAL A 740 -7.77 -18.45 40.38
N THR A 741 -8.47 -18.52 39.24
CA THR A 741 -9.38 -19.65 38.97
C THR A 741 -8.57 -20.80 38.39
N ILE A 742 -8.49 -21.90 39.13
CA ILE A 742 -7.80 -23.12 38.71
C ILE A 742 -8.81 -24.12 38.19
N ALA A 743 -8.61 -24.56 36.94
CA ALA A 743 -9.45 -25.62 36.34
C ALA A 743 -9.10 -26.98 36.97
N VAL A 744 -10.06 -27.63 37.61
CA VAL A 744 -9.89 -28.96 38.20
C VAL A 744 -10.36 -30.01 37.21
N GLN A 745 -9.44 -30.87 36.84
CA GLN A 745 -9.67 -31.94 35.89
C GLN A 745 -9.60 -33.32 36.57
N ILE A 746 -10.34 -34.29 36.06
CA ILE A 746 -10.19 -35.70 36.41
C ILE A 746 -9.89 -36.49 35.12
N CYS A 747 -8.72 -37.12 35.07
CA CYS A 747 -8.21 -37.81 33.91
C CYS A 747 -8.26 -36.94 32.63
N GLY A 748 -7.87 -35.66 32.77
CA GLY A 748 -7.79 -34.68 31.65
C GLY A 748 -9.14 -34.03 31.27
N LYS A 749 -10.27 -34.40 31.90
CA LYS A 749 -11.60 -33.78 31.63
C LYS A 749 -11.94 -32.78 32.73
N LEU A 750 -12.27 -31.55 32.32
CA LEU A 750 -12.74 -30.51 33.26
C LEU A 750 -13.97 -30.99 34.06
N ARG A 751 -13.91 -30.86 35.39
CA ARG A 751 -15.00 -31.21 36.27
C ARG A 751 -15.50 -30.03 37.11
N ASP A 752 -14.60 -29.16 37.53
CA ASP A 752 -14.94 -27.98 38.29
C ASP A 752 -13.84 -26.92 38.18
N THR A 753 -14.07 -25.76 38.80
CA THR A 753 -13.08 -24.69 38.94
C THR A 753 -13.05 -24.27 40.42
N VAL A 754 -11.87 -24.02 40.96
CA VAL A 754 -11.68 -23.53 42.32
C VAL A 754 -10.92 -22.21 42.32
N GLN A 755 -11.27 -21.32 43.24
CA GLN A 755 -10.53 -20.10 43.50
C GLN A 755 -9.41 -20.45 44.49
N ALA A 756 -8.16 -20.11 44.11
CA ALA A 756 -6.99 -20.27 44.97
C ALA A 756 -6.23 -18.96 45.06
N PRO A 757 -5.55 -18.63 46.15
CA PRO A 757 -4.62 -17.51 46.16
C PRO A 757 -3.61 -17.63 45.00
N ALA A 758 -3.27 -16.50 44.36
CA ALA A 758 -2.30 -16.52 43.29
C ALA A 758 -0.95 -17.09 43.78
N ASP A 759 -0.31 -17.83 42.93
CA ASP A 759 0.97 -18.49 43.22
C ASP A 759 0.94 -19.56 44.32
N SER A 760 -0.28 -20.03 44.73
CA SER A 760 -0.43 -21.14 45.64
C SER A 760 0.42 -22.36 45.28
N ASP A 761 0.88 -23.07 46.28
CA ASP A 761 1.54 -24.36 46.09
C ASP A 761 0.52 -25.47 45.73
N GLN A 762 1.03 -26.61 45.33
CA GLN A 762 0.18 -27.75 44.92
C GLN A 762 -0.70 -28.22 46.08
N ALA A 763 -0.20 -28.19 47.30
CA ALA A 763 -0.93 -28.69 48.47
C ALA A 763 -2.17 -27.83 48.79
N THR A 764 -2.02 -26.53 48.70
CA THR A 764 -3.13 -25.57 48.88
C THR A 764 -4.21 -25.79 47.82
N VAL A 765 -3.81 -25.93 46.56
CA VAL A 765 -4.74 -26.13 45.44
C VAL A 765 -5.41 -27.50 45.50
N GLU A 766 -4.67 -28.52 45.90
CA GLU A 766 -5.22 -29.86 46.18
C GLU A 766 -6.32 -29.85 47.24
N SER A 767 -6.03 -29.16 48.35
CA SER A 767 -7.01 -29.03 49.44
C SER A 767 -8.30 -28.33 48.95
N LEU A 768 -8.20 -27.23 48.23
CA LEU A 768 -9.34 -26.49 47.69
C LEU A 768 -10.09 -27.32 46.62
N ALA A 769 -9.39 -28.02 45.78
CA ALA A 769 -9.99 -28.88 44.75
C ALA A 769 -10.77 -30.04 45.34
N LYS A 770 -10.20 -30.71 46.35
CA LYS A 770 -10.87 -31.84 47.04
C LYS A 770 -12.04 -31.41 47.94
N ALA A 771 -12.06 -30.14 48.37
CA ALA A 771 -13.22 -29.57 49.10
C ALA A 771 -14.43 -29.31 48.21
N SER A 772 -14.28 -29.28 46.86
CA SER A 772 -15.42 -29.15 45.95
C SER A 772 -16.27 -30.44 45.98
N GLU A 773 -17.57 -30.30 46.21
CA GLU A 773 -18.50 -31.42 46.20
C GLU A 773 -18.50 -32.20 44.88
N LYS A 774 -18.32 -31.51 43.75
CA LYS A 774 -18.29 -32.15 42.42
C LYS A 774 -17.04 -33.00 42.23
N ILE A 775 -15.93 -32.53 42.77
CA ILE A 775 -14.64 -33.25 42.68
C ILE A 775 -14.68 -34.41 43.71
N ALA A 776 -15.11 -34.17 44.95
CA ALA A 776 -15.23 -35.19 45.96
C ALA A 776 -16.08 -36.39 45.47
N LYS A 777 -17.26 -36.12 44.89
CA LYS A 777 -18.11 -37.16 44.30
C LYS A 777 -17.45 -37.85 43.10
N ALA A 778 -16.67 -37.16 42.33
CA ALA A 778 -16.05 -37.72 41.13
C ALA A 778 -14.82 -38.62 41.42
N ILE A 779 -14.21 -38.48 42.61
CA ILE A 779 -13.09 -39.33 43.10
C ILE A 779 -13.48 -40.34 44.11
N GLU A 780 -14.76 -40.32 44.62
CA GLU A 780 -15.27 -41.21 45.62
C GLU A 780 -15.14 -42.68 45.17
N GLY A 781 -14.56 -43.52 46.01
CA GLY A 781 -14.33 -44.95 45.74
C GLY A 781 -13.23 -45.23 44.69
N LYS A 782 -12.50 -44.25 44.25
CA LYS A 782 -11.40 -44.43 43.28
C LYS A 782 -10.04 -44.23 43.93
N GLN A 783 -9.04 -44.93 43.40
CA GLN A 783 -7.65 -44.75 43.84
C GLN A 783 -7.03 -43.61 43.04
N ILE A 784 -6.53 -42.57 43.72
CA ILE A 784 -5.73 -41.50 43.09
C ILE A 784 -4.35 -42.04 42.72
N VAL A 785 -4.02 -42.03 41.47
CA VAL A 785 -2.76 -42.54 40.92
C VAL A 785 -1.71 -41.44 40.82
N LYS A 786 -2.14 -40.22 40.41
CA LYS A 786 -1.26 -39.07 40.22
C LYS A 786 -2.04 -37.77 40.28
N GLU A 787 -1.40 -36.73 40.82
CA GLU A 787 -1.90 -35.37 40.83
C GLU A 787 -0.89 -34.48 40.09
N ILE A 788 -1.35 -33.67 39.14
CA ILE A 788 -0.53 -32.83 38.29
C ILE A 788 -1.03 -31.39 38.43
N TYR A 789 -0.17 -30.53 38.94
CA TYR A 789 -0.49 -29.12 39.06
C TYR A 789 0.33 -28.29 38.08
N VAL A 790 -0.34 -27.53 37.26
CA VAL A 790 0.21 -26.46 36.43
C VAL A 790 -0.13 -25.15 37.12
N LYS A 791 0.88 -24.49 37.68
CA LYS A 791 0.76 -23.31 38.51
C LYS A 791 -0.18 -22.27 37.91
N ASN A 792 -1.17 -21.82 38.74
CA ASN A 792 -2.18 -20.84 38.37
C ASN A 792 -3.09 -21.19 37.18
N LYS A 793 -3.13 -22.47 36.75
CA LYS A 793 -3.90 -22.85 35.56
C LYS A 793 -4.76 -24.09 35.76
N ILE A 794 -4.15 -25.22 36.04
CA ILE A 794 -4.82 -26.52 36.01
C ILE A 794 -4.37 -27.39 37.18
N PHE A 795 -5.30 -28.04 37.84
CA PHE A 795 -5.06 -29.16 38.74
C PHE A 795 -5.74 -30.41 38.20
N ASN A 796 -4.98 -31.41 37.81
CA ASN A 796 -5.52 -32.63 37.21
C ASN A 796 -5.28 -33.84 38.12
N ILE A 797 -6.35 -34.51 38.54
CA ILE A 797 -6.36 -35.72 39.36
C ILE A 797 -6.53 -36.91 38.43
N VAL A 798 -5.57 -37.78 38.40
CA VAL A 798 -5.64 -39.06 37.68
C VAL A 798 -6.09 -40.13 38.61
N VAL A 799 -7.22 -40.75 38.35
CA VAL A 799 -7.82 -41.84 39.17
C VAL A 799 -7.93 -43.13 38.38
N LYS A 800 -7.87 -44.24 39.09
CA LYS A 800 -8.06 -45.59 38.57
C LYS A 800 -9.21 -46.29 39.25
#